data_181f8dfea2e412156248176a5ed6205b
#
_entry.id   181f8dfea2e412156248176a5ed6205b
#
_cell.length_a   1.000
_cell.length_b   1.000
_cell.length_c   1.000
_cell.angle_alpha   90.00
_cell.angle_beta   90.00
_cell.angle_gamma   90.00
#
_symmetry.space_group_name_H-M   'P 1'
#
loop_
_entity.id
_entity.type
_entity.pdbx_description
1 polymer ?
#
loop_
_entity_poly.entity_id
_entity_poly.type
_entity_poly.pdbx_seq_one_letter_code
_entity_poly.pdbx_strand_id
1 'polypeptide(L)'
;MSSSPPIPPIPDHREFPPVIRGLFAELEKLRSGPASGIHLAAKTASYFEEVILRLHLEVLEDYPEQIRKQVEANSAIVLVGGSGRGEMVPFSDCDILFLHNSSVPQEYVEITSEVIRKLWDEGVRVGSSVRTVSETCQIGKEDIQVASSVVEARLLTGSLPLYQRLRSRFTDRVIRRRLPRFISDCVEARKNEREHHGGSPSILQPNVKRSPGGLRDIHLLRWVGYACHGSAAFDQLLGHGALSREDHRVIIEALDRLLMIRINLHMFAGREHDLLVKEDQMRIAEEWGVQPRLGMMPVEVFMQDYFLMATQVEEIVNRFVDRHRSRGFLNKIIHTMLKRRVGKIFLLSPKRIDVLPRAKERLLKSPELILEMYLFVARDGVRLPARLEVAIRNSVPDFPERVSSECSRLFQLLLDTPDHLGKALRLMLRTNVLQYLVPQFAHARCLIQFNQYHSYTVDEHTFFTIEAACNFLSDPGPVGMVRRNLGSATILNLALLIHDVGKGYDEDHSEVGRRIAEDVAERLHLPKPEAERLAFLVHKHLLMVHLAFRRNVTEPGVLLQFTQDVGNPQTLKELYVLSASDLSGVGPEVWTEWKAELLSILYDEAMHVLSGHRPRSDQKRIEDLRQKIAEKFAQQSPMAKISTVNEWAENELKGLSPQYLANVSETQILDDLATLDNLPEEGVSVMGEYDPDTLTTVYRVIAKPVLNEGCFTAAAGVLAAKRMQIVDAVIETTASGMAIDRYRVMDEDFENEVPKWRIAEVERLLRSAILGELAIPKLFRRHQRFGEEEATVPITVVPTQVRTDTSTSESCTIIDVFAHDRRGLLYTIATTLKELNVSVELAKISTHLDQVVDVFYITDSENKKITDESHLRHISAAVSIAVDRFWLDGYREFITE
;
A
#
# COMPACT_ATOMS: atom_id res chain seq x y z
N MET A 1 -12.70 27.66 -7.11
CA MET A 1 -13.17 28.68 -6.16
C MET A 1 -13.71 27.95 -4.96
N SER A 2 -12.94 27.80 -3.93
CA SER A 2 -13.34 27.02 -2.77
C SER A 2 -14.00 27.95 -1.75
N SER A 3 -15.29 27.75 -1.50
CA SER A 3 -15.83 28.06 -0.19
C SER A 3 -14.96 27.32 0.84
N SER A 4 -14.53 27.99 1.90
CA SER A 4 -13.82 27.34 3.00
C SER A 4 -14.63 26.12 3.47
N PRO A 5 -13.97 24.97 3.76
CA PRO A 5 -14.70 23.78 4.18
C PRO A 5 -15.46 24.05 5.49
N PRO A 6 -16.61 23.38 5.70
CA PRO A 6 -17.38 23.53 6.92
C PRO A 6 -16.58 23.02 8.14
N ILE A 7 -16.81 23.65 9.28
CA ILE A 7 -16.29 23.14 10.56
C ILE A 7 -17.04 21.85 10.90
N PRO A 8 -16.33 20.78 11.30
CA PRO A 8 -16.98 19.51 11.62
C PRO A 8 -17.98 19.63 12.78
N PRO A 9 -18.98 18.73 12.85
CA PRO A 9 -19.87 18.64 13.98
C PRO A 9 -19.08 18.34 15.25
N ILE A 10 -19.45 18.99 16.32
CA ILE A 10 -18.79 18.81 17.63
C ILE A 10 -19.41 17.58 18.31
N PRO A 11 -18.62 16.61 18.84
CA PRO A 11 -19.16 15.45 19.56
C PRO A 11 -19.97 15.84 20.80
N ASP A 12 -20.79 14.93 21.34
CA ASP A 12 -21.54 15.19 22.58
C ASP A 12 -20.58 15.51 23.74
N HIS A 13 -20.67 16.74 24.27
CA HIS A 13 -19.62 17.37 25.10
C HIS A 13 -19.62 16.88 26.55
N ARG A 14 -20.62 16.10 27.00
CA ARG A 14 -20.87 15.86 28.40
C ARG A 14 -19.75 15.09 29.09
N GLU A 15 -19.00 14.34 28.35
CA GLU A 15 -17.90 13.47 28.84
C GLU A 15 -16.51 14.14 28.83
N PHE A 16 -16.35 15.31 28.20
CA PHE A 16 -15.05 15.97 28.12
C PHE A 16 -14.73 16.85 29.33
N PRO A 17 -13.43 17.03 29.66
CA PRO A 17 -12.97 17.98 30.67
C PRO A 17 -13.49 19.39 30.40
N PRO A 18 -13.67 20.22 31.47
CA PRO A 18 -14.24 21.57 31.33
C PRO A 18 -13.53 22.45 30.30
N VAL A 19 -12.19 22.40 30.24
CA VAL A 19 -11.40 23.18 29.27
C VAL A 19 -11.69 22.77 27.84
N ILE A 20 -11.78 21.47 27.56
CA ILE A 20 -12.10 20.99 26.20
C ILE A 20 -13.53 21.36 25.80
N ARG A 21 -14.48 21.27 26.73
CA ARG A 21 -15.85 21.75 26.47
C ARG A 21 -15.93 23.25 26.17
N GLY A 22 -15.17 24.06 26.93
CA GLY A 22 -15.06 25.50 26.67
C GLY A 22 -14.42 25.81 25.31
N LEU A 23 -13.38 25.09 24.95
CA LEU A 23 -12.73 25.22 23.63
C LEU A 23 -13.71 24.91 22.49
N PHE A 24 -14.48 23.82 22.59
CA PHE A 24 -15.46 23.46 21.58
C PHE A 24 -16.55 24.54 21.45
N ALA A 25 -17.02 25.11 22.57
CA ALA A 25 -17.98 26.21 22.53
C ALA A 25 -17.42 27.47 21.81
N GLU A 26 -16.12 27.75 21.96
CA GLU A 26 -15.47 28.84 21.21
C GLU A 26 -15.32 28.52 19.72
N LEU A 27 -14.94 27.31 19.36
CA LEU A 27 -14.83 26.86 17.96
C LEU A 27 -16.19 26.84 17.27
N GLU A 28 -17.26 26.51 18.00
CA GLU A 28 -18.63 26.50 17.46
C GLU A 28 -19.14 27.90 17.07
N LYS A 29 -18.75 28.94 17.82
CA LYS A 29 -19.07 30.31 17.45
C LYS A 29 -18.48 30.72 16.09
N LEU A 30 -17.40 30.09 15.68
CA LEU A 30 -16.73 30.36 14.41
C LEU A 30 -17.33 29.52 13.26
N ARG A 31 -18.22 28.57 13.54
CA ARG A 31 -18.80 27.62 12.56
C ARG A 31 -19.66 28.31 11.49
N SER A 32 -20.24 29.45 11.78
CA SER A 32 -21.10 30.22 10.87
C SER A 32 -20.35 31.13 9.88
N GLY A 33 -19.00 31.15 9.91
CA GLY A 33 -18.16 31.98 9.05
C GLY A 33 -17.17 31.14 8.18
N PRO A 34 -16.50 31.79 7.23
CA PRO A 34 -15.44 31.14 6.46
C PRO A 34 -14.28 30.77 7.43
N ALA A 35 -14.17 29.49 7.73
CA ALA A 35 -13.15 29.01 8.65
C ALA A 35 -11.87 28.60 7.89
N SER A 36 -10.73 29.19 8.32
CA SER A 36 -9.39 28.79 7.89
C SER A 36 -8.78 27.88 8.95
N GLY A 37 -8.11 26.79 8.56
CA GLY A 37 -7.43 25.87 9.47
C GLY A 37 -6.38 26.59 10.32
N ILE A 38 -5.64 27.53 9.73
CA ILE A 38 -4.67 28.39 10.43
C ILE A 38 -5.38 29.22 11.50
N HIS A 39 -6.53 29.84 11.17
CA HIS A 39 -7.28 30.64 12.12
C HIS A 39 -7.83 29.82 13.30
N LEU A 40 -8.39 28.64 13.02
CA LEU A 40 -8.91 27.75 14.08
C LEU A 40 -7.79 27.25 14.99
N ALA A 41 -6.62 26.90 14.41
CA ALA A 41 -5.45 26.47 15.18
C ALA A 41 -4.90 27.61 16.06
N ALA A 42 -4.88 28.83 15.56
CA ALA A 42 -4.48 30.01 16.33
C ALA A 42 -5.47 30.32 17.47
N LYS A 43 -6.76 30.18 17.24
CA LYS A 43 -7.79 30.33 18.26
C LYS A 43 -7.69 29.25 19.35
N THR A 44 -7.46 28.00 18.96
CA THR A 44 -7.19 26.89 19.88
C THR A 44 -5.97 27.22 20.75
N ALA A 45 -4.88 27.70 20.15
CA ALA A 45 -3.68 28.10 20.89
C ALA A 45 -3.98 29.24 21.89
N SER A 46 -4.66 30.31 21.45
CA SER A 46 -5.02 31.46 22.31
C SER A 46 -5.89 31.00 23.49
N TYR A 47 -6.82 30.08 23.27
CA TYR A 47 -7.66 29.54 24.34
C TYR A 47 -6.83 28.82 25.40
N PHE A 48 -5.92 27.94 25.01
CA PHE A 48 -5.03 27.28 25.96
C PHE A 48 -4.08 28.27 26.66
N GLU A 49 -3.61 29.31 25.98
CA GLU A 49 -2.80 30.39 26.58
C GLU A 49 -3.57 31.11 27.70
N GLU A 50 -4.85 31.44 27.49
CA GLU A 50 -5.70 32.03 28.53
C GLU A 50 -5.88 31.11 29.72
N VAL A 51 -6.04 29.81 29.51
CA VAL A 51 -6.12 28.81 30.58
C VAL A 51 -4.82 28.73 31.38
N ILE A 52 -3.68 28.67 30.67
CA ILE A 52 -2.36 28.62 31.33
C ILE A 52 -2.14 29.88 32.19
N LEU A 53 -2.46 31.06 31.64
CA LEU A 53 -2.30 32.34 32.36
C LEU A 53 -3.22 32.40 33.59
N ARG A 54 -4.49 32.03 33.45
CA ARG A 54 -5.45 31.99 34.56
C ARG A 54 -4.93 31.11 35.69
N LEU A 55 -4.59 29.87 35.39
CA LEU A 55 -4.13 28.92 36.42
C LEU A 55 -2.79 29.33 37.05
N HIS A 56 -1.90 29.93 36.26
CA HIS A 56 -0.64 30.48 36.79
C HIS A 56 -0.89 31.64 37.79
N LEU A 57 -1.83 32.54 37.47
CA LEU A 57 -2.18 33.63 38.36
C LEU A 57 -2.86 33.11 39.64
N GLU A 58 -3.82 32.19 39.54
CA GLU A 58 -4.48 31.56 40.67
C GLU A 58 -3.47 30.91 41.65
N VAL A 59 -2.48 30.18 41.13
CA VAL A 59 -1.43 29.58 41.99
C VAL A 59 -0.55 30.66 42.64
N LEU A 60 -0.24 31.71 41.92
CA LEU A 60 0.57 32.80 42.49
C LEU A 60 -0.17 33.59 43.58
N GLU A 61 -1.49 33.68 43.55
CA GLU A 61 -2.27 34.35 44.61
C GLU A 61 -2.12 33.72 45.98
N ASP A 62 -1.81 32.44 46.08
CA ASP A 62 -1.54 31.73 47.34
C ASP A 62 -0.19 32.10 47.99
N TYR A 63 0.67 32.88 47.28
CA TYR A 63 2.02 33.25 47.77
C TYR A 63 2.11 34.73 48.12
N PRO A 64 2.99 35.08 49.09
CA PRO A 64 3.24 36.48 49.47
C PRO A 64 3.67 37.38 48.31
N GLU A 65 3.27 38.66 48.32
CA GLU A 65 3.59 39.62 47.25
C GLU A 65 5.06 39.70 46.89
N GLN A 66 5.96 39.53 47.88
CA GLN A 66 7.40 39.55 47.68
C GLN A 66 7.85 38.36 46.82
N ILE A 67 7.29 37.15 47.05
CA ILE A 67 7.59 35.96 46.27
C ILE A 67 7.06 36.13 44.84
N ARG A 68 5.81 36.58 44.68
CA ARG A 68 5.22 36.86 43.39
C ARG A 68 6.08 37.79 42.52
N LYS A 69 6.53 38.91 43.04
CA LYS A 69 7.44 39.87 42.36
C LYS A 69 8.78 39.23 42.02
N GLN A 70 9.31 38.38 42.87
CA GLN A 70 10.56 37.66 42.59
C GLN A 70 10.42 36.62 41.48
N VAL A 71 9.31 35.88 41.45
CA VAL A 71 8.99 34.94 40.38
C VAL A 71 8.86 35.70 39.06
N GLU A 72 8.05 36.74 39.01
CA GLU A 72 7.82 37.54 37.79
C GLU A 72 9.12 38.15 37.24
N ALA A 73 10.02 38.65 38.10
CA ALA A 73 11.28 39.25 37.69
C ALA A 73 12.34 38.21 37.22
N ASN A 74 12.31 36.98 37.78
CA ASN A 74 13.39 35.99 37.65
C ASN A 74 12.98 34.73 36.90
N SER A 75 11.74 34.65 36.46
CA SER A 75 11.25 33.53 35.62
C SER A 75 10.43 34.00 34.42
N ALA A 76 10.16 33.09 33.51
CA ALA A 76 9.27 33.32 32.37
C ALA A 76 8.61 32.00 31.94
N ILE A 77 7.36 32.06 31.59
CA ILE A 77 6.64 30.99 30.91
C ILE A 77 6.84 31.18 29.42
N VAL A 78 7.47 30.22 28.77
CA VAL A 78 7.79 30.22 27.34
C VAL A 78 7.13 29.06 26.68
N LEU A 79 6.27 29.33 25.72
CA LEU A 79 5.64 28.33 24.86
C LEU A 79 6.64 27.90 23.81
N VAL A 80 6.73 26.58 23.56
CA VAL A 80 7.65 25.98 22.57
C VAL A 80 6.88 25.03 21.65
N GLY A 81 7.50 24.54 20.60
CA GLY A 81 6.88 23.60 19.68
C GLY A 81 5.54 24.09 19.10
N GLY A 82 4.50 23.28 19.12
CA GLY A 82 3.15 23.61 18.63
C GLY A 82 2.55 24.83 19.30
N SER A 83 2.66 24.90 20.61
CA SER A 83 2.20 26.04 21.43
C SER A 83 2.94 27.33 21.07
N GLY A 84 4.26 27.22 20.87
CA GLY A 84 5.09 28.36 20.45
C GLY A 84 4.74 28.92 19.09
N ARG A 85 4.38 28.06 18.11
CA ARG A 85 3.92 28.44 16.78
C ARG A 85 2.53 29.05 16.75
N GLY A 86 1.72 28.79 17.78
CA GLY A 86 0.28 29.09 17.75
C GLY A 86 -0.52 28.16 16.81
N GLU A 87 -0.03 26.93 16.61
CA GLU A 87 -0.64 25.94 15.71
C GLU A 87 -1.08 24.74 16.52
N MET A 88 -2.14 24.91 17.31
CA MET A 88 -2.68 23.86 18.16
C MET A 88 -4.02 23.32 17.63
N VAL A 89 -4.28 22.06 17.91
CA VAL A 89 -5.57 21.41 17.65
C VAL A 89 -6.14 20.88 18.98
N PRO A 90 -7.44 20.56 19.08
CA PRO A 90 -8.12 20.38 20.37
C PRO A 90 -7.47 19.43 21.37
N PHE A 91 -6.80 18.37 20.93
CA PHE A 91 -6.15 17.39 21.81
C PHE A 91 -4.62 17.39 21.67
N SER A 92 -4.04 18.52 21.24
CA SER A 92 -2.58 18.70 21.21
C SER A 92 -2.02 18.88 22.61
N ASP A 93 -0.77 18.39 22.81
CA ASP A 93 -0.01 18.68 24.01
C ASP A 93 0.43 20.14 24.05
N CYS A 94 0.30 20.79 25.18
CA CYS A 94 0.82 22.14 25.44
C CYS A 94 2.29 22.04 25.87
N ASP A 95 3.22 22.41 24.96
CA ASP A 95 4.65 22.40 25.25
C ASP A 95 5.07 23.68 25.97
N ILE A 96 5.46 23.59 27.25
CA ILE A 96 5.77 24.71 28.13
C ILE A 96 7.20 24.60 28.67
N LEU A 97 7.99 25.64 28.49
CA LEU A 97 9.28 25.81 29.15
C LEU A 97 9.15 26.86 30.28
N PHE A 98 9.19 26.42 31.52
CA PHE A 98 9.33 27.26 32.71
C PHE A 98 10.78 27.68 32.83
N LEU A 99 11.12 28.85 32.27
CA LEU A 99 12.46 29.40 32.20
C LEU A 99 12.76 30.18 33.48
N HIS A 100 13.92 29.95 34.09
CA HIS A 100 14.33 30.69 35.29
C HIS A 100 15.80 31.06 35.32
N ASN A 101 16.19 31.96 36.22
CA ASN A 101 17.58 32.24 36.56
C ASN A 101 17.89 31.79 38.00
N SER A 102 19.15 31.97 38.44
CA SER A 102 19.61 31.55 39.77
C SER A 102 19.04 32.37 40.94
N SER A 103 18.33 33.45 40.66
CA SER A 103 17.73 34.35 41.67
C SER A 103 16.24 34.09 41.87
N VAL A 104 15.72 33.05 41.26
CA VAL A 104 14.31 32.61 41.47
C VAL A 104 14.16 32.08 42.91
N PRO A 105 13.04 32.31 43.63
CA PRO A 105 12.83 31.80 44.99
C PRO A 105 12.73 30.26 44.97
N GLN A 106 13.00 29.65 46.14
CA GLN A 106 12.97 28.17 46.28
C GLN A 106 11.58 27.59 46.01
N GLU A 107 10.53 28.31 46.32
CA GLU A 107 9.11 27.97 46.09
C GLU A 107 8.76 27.83 44.61
N TYR A 108 9.62 28.31 43.70
CA TYR A 108 9.33 28.27 42.25
C TYR A 108 9.09 26.86 41.73
N VAL A 109 9.77 25.86 42.27
CA VAL A 109 9.57 24.45 41.91
C VAL A 109 8.17 23.97 42.32
N GLU A 110 7.71 24.39 43.51
CA GLU A 110 6.36 24.04 44.01
C GLU A 110 5.29 24.75 43.17
N ILE A 111 5.49 26.06 42.88
CA ILE A 111 4.58 26.86 42.04
C ILE A 111 4.45 26.22 40.66
N THR A 112 5.55 25.87 40.00
CA THR A 112 5.49 25.27 38.66
C THR A 112 4.83 23.89 38.67
N SER A 113 5.09 23.06 39.70
CA SER A 113 4.48 21.74 39.88
C SER A 113 2.98 21.86 40.09
N GLU A 114 2.53 22.85 40.89
CA GLU A 114 1.12 23.09 41.16
C GLU A 114 0.36 23.59 39.89
N VAL A 115 0.99 24.47 39.10
CA VAL A 115 0.43 24.91 37.81
C VAL A 115 0.26 23.73 36.86
N ILE A 116 1.28 22.86 36.75
CA ILE A 116 1.22 21.66 35.92
C ILE A 116 0.11 20.73 36.41
N ARG A 117 0.00 20.49 37.71
CA ARG A 117 -1.05 19.66 38.31
C ARG A 117 -2.45 20.19 37.98
N LYS A 118 -2.71 21.50 38.18
CA LYS A 118 -4.00 22.13 37.85
C LYS A 118 -4.34 22.01 36.36
N LEU A 119 -3.35 22.17 35.46
CA LEU A 119 -3.55 21.97 34.02
C LEU A 119 -3.99 20.52 33.69
N TRP A 120 -3.38 19.52 34.33
CA TRP A 120 -3.79 18.12 34.17
C TRP A 120 -5.17 17.86 34.72
N ASP A 121 -5.51 18.44 35.91
CA ASP A 121 -6.83 18.31 36.52
C ASP A 121 -7.93 18.91 35.63
N GLU A 122 -7.66 19.94 34.86
CA GLU A 122 -8.58 20.53 33.86
C GLU A 122 -8.56 19.78 32.50
N GLY A 123 -7.76 18.73 32.37
CA GLY A 123 -7.69 17.91 31.18
C GLY A 123 -6.77 18.44 30.07
N VAL A 124 -5.91 19.41 30.39
CA VAL A 124 -4.89 19.89 29.44
C VAL A 124 -3.67 18.99 29.51
N ARG A 125 -3.31 18.37 28.38
CA ARG A 125 -2.05 17.62 28.26
C ARG A 125 -0.87 18.60 28.18
N VAL A 126 0.12 18.40 29.04
CA VAL A 126 1.26 19.32 29.14
C VAL A 126 2.59 18.58 28.98
N GLY A 127 3.35 18.98 27.97
CA GLY A 127 4.77 18.70 27.88
C GLY A 127 5.54 19.84 28.57
N SER A 128 6.06 19.60 29.79
CA SER A 128 6.69 20.66 30.58
C SER A 128 8.16 20.44 30.85
N SER A 129 8.92 21.52 30.98
CA SER A 129 10.29 21.49 31.45
C SER A 129 10.62 22.76 32.24
N VAL A 130 11.35 22.62 33.38
CA VAL A 130 11.84 23.70 34.21
C VAL A 130 13.36 23.80 34.01
N ARG A 131 13.85 24.89 33.42
CA ARG A 131 15.26 24.98 33.01
C ARG A 131 15.78 26.43 33.07
N THR A 132 17.07 26.52 33.27
CA THR A 132 17.81 27.76 33.04
C THR A 132 18.15 27.96 31.57
N VAL A 133 18.57 29.16 31.17
CA VAL A 133 19.09 29.45 29.82
C VAL A 133 20.30 28.57 29.48
N SER A 134 21.15 28.25 30.45
CA SER A 134 22.35 27.44 30.23
C SER A 134 22.02 25.99 29.96
N GLU A 135 21.15 25.40 30.76
CA GLU A 135 20.65 24.01 30.58
C GLU A 135 19.90 23.84 29.26
N THR A 136 18.99 24.79 28.93
CA THR A 136 18.28 24.76 27.64
C THR A 136 19.25 24.79 26.47
N CYS A 137 20.28 25.59 26.51
CA CYS A 137 21.32 25.63 25.47
C CYS A 137 22.17 24.35 25.46
N GLN A 138 22.44 23.72 26.59
CA GLN A 138 23.21 22.49 26.66
C GLN A 138 22.41 21.33 26.05
N ILE A 139 21.21 21.11 26.52
CA ILE A 139 20.32 20.05 26.00
C ILE A 139 20.02 20.24 24.50
N GLY A 140 19.77 21.48 24.08
CA GLY A 140 19.56 21.78 22.65
C GLY A 140 20.75 21.50 21.73
N LYS A 141 21.97 21.29 22.29
CA LYS A 141 23.11 20.81 21.48
C LYS A 141 23.14 19.31 21.30
N GLU A 142 22.51 18.59 22.18
CA GLU A 142 22.52 17.11 22.29
C GLU A 142 21.24 16.52 21.67
N ASP A 143 20.10 17.20 21.86
CA ASP A 143 18.79 16.77 21.42
C ASP A 143 18.21 17.74 20.38
N ILE A 144 18.04 17.25 19.15
CA ILE A 144 17.49 18.01 18.02
C ILE A 144 15.99 18.31 18.20
N GLN A 145 15.23 17.49 18.95
CA GLN A 145 13.81 17.75 19.20
C GLN A 145 13.65 18.95 20.12
N VAL A 146 14.46 19.03 21.19
CA VAL A 146 14.53 20.20 22.05
C VAL A 146 15.02 21.41 21.27
N ALA A 147 16.05 21.26 20.45
CA ALA A 147 16.55 22.37 19.65
C ALA A 147 15.51 22.94 18.70
N SER A 148 14.78 22.10 17.99
CA SER A 148 13.74 22.53 17.05
C SER A 148 12.54 23.19 17.76
N SER A 149 12.14 22.68 18.93
CA SER A 149 11.05 23.27 19.71
C SER A 149 11.39 24.69 20.23
N VAL A 150 12.65 24.92 20.65
CA VAL A 150 13.11 26.24 21.12
C VAL A 150 13.28 27.25 19.95
N VAL A 151 13.53 26.81 18.72
CA VAL A 151 13.45 27.68 17.53
C VAL A 151 12.12 28.42 17.48
N GLU A 152 11.04 27.77 17.85
CA GLU A 152 9.66 28.22 17.80
C GLU A 152 9.19 28.90 19.10
N ALA A 153 10.11 29.10 20.05
CA ALA A 153 9.82 29.66 21.36
C ALA A 153 9.19 31.06 21.31
N ARG A 154 8.13 31.25 22.09
CA ARG A 154 7.40 32.51 22.26
C ARG A 154 7.13 32.77 23.75
N LEU A 155 7.39 34.00 24.21
CA LEU A 155 7.09 34.40 25.57
C LEU A 155 5.59 34.51 25.80
N LEU A 156 5.06 33.84 26.82
CA LEU A 156 3.69 33.97 27.26
C LEU A 156 3.59 35.01 28.36
N THR A 157 4.38 34.87 29.44
CA THR A 157 4.39 35.84 30.55
C THR A 157 5.74 35.77 31.30
N GLY A 158 6.04 36.78 32.15
CA GLY A 158 7.23 36.88 32.99
C GLY A 158 8.35 37.70 32.36
N SER A 159 9.60 37.44 32.74
CA SER A 159 10.76 38.29 32.46
C SER A 159 11.15 38.30 30.98
N LEU A 160 10.80 39.39 30.28
CA LEU A 160 11.23 39.65 28.88
C LEU A 160 12.77 39.64 28.73
N PRO A 161 13.57 40.24 29.64
CA PRO A 161 15.03 40.20 29.53
C PRO A 161 15.60 38.78 29.62
N LEU A 162 15.00 37.90 30.42
CA LEU A 162 15.38 36.49 30.54
C LEU A 162 15.08 35.72 29.23
N TYR A 163 13.92 35.93 28.67
CA TYR A 163 13.54 35.36 27.37
C TYR A 163 14.45 35.85 26.24
N GLN A 164 14.75 37.16 26.16
CA GLN A 164 15.66 37.71 25.15
C GLN A 164 17.08 37.12 25.29
N ARG A 165 17.53 36.87 26.53
CA ARG A 165 18.80 36.18 26.81
C ARG A 165 18.79 34.73 26.31
N LEU A 166 17.67 34.00 26.49
CA LEU A 166 17.51 32.68 25.93
C LEU A 166 17.63 32.75 24.39
N ARG A 167 16.82 33.59 23.73
CA ARG A 167 16.81 33.71 22.26
C ARG A 167 18.20 34.02 21.70
N SER A 168 18.89 34.99 22.28
CA SER A 168 20.21 35.41 21.83
C SER A 168 21.25 34.30 22.01
N ARG A 169 21.34 33.73 23.23
CA ARG A 169 22.34 32.68 23.52
C ARG A 169 22.09 31.38 22.77
N PHE A 170 20.84 31.01 22.67
CA PHE A 170 20.45 29.81 21.93
C PHE A 170 20.80 29.96 20.45
N THR A 171 20.42 31.07 19.83
CA THR A 171 20.74 31.33 18.42
C THR A 171 22.25 31.32 18.16
N ASP A 172 23.06 31.94 19.04
CA ASP A 172 24.51 31.95 18.86
C ASP A 172 25.14 30.57 19.10
N ARG A 173 24.85 29.93 20.26
CA ARG A 173 25.59 28.76 20.73
C ARG A 173 25.10 27.42 20.16
N VAL A 174 23.79 27.30 19.87
CA VAL A 174 23.19 26.06 19.40
C VAL A 174 23.05 26.06 17.89
N ILE A 175 22.65 27.22 17.30
CA ILE A 175 22.35 27.31 15.87
C ILE A 175 23.58 27.80 15.08
N ARG A 176 23.99 29.06 15.24
CA ARG A 176 24.97 29.71 14.34
C ARG A 176 26.34 29.05 14.36
N ARG A 177 26.85 28.71 15.56
CA ARG A 177 28.17 28.04 15.68
C ARG A 177 28.18 26.62 15.18
N ARG A 178 27.04 26.00 15.03
CA ARG A 178 26.87 24.60 14.59
C ARG A 178 25.94 24.45 13.36
N LEU A 179 25.77 25.51 12.58
CA LEU A 179 24.79 25.59 11.50
C LEU A 179 24.77 24.38 10.57
N PRO A 180 25.90 23.88 10.03
CA PRO A 180 25.85 22.70 9.14
C PRO A 180 25.36 21.43 9.85
N ARG A 181 25.77 21.25 11.12
CA ARG A 181 25.36 20.12 11.94
C ARG A 181 23.89 20.22 12.31
N PHE A 182 23.42 21.38 12.77
CA PHE A 182 22.00 21.59 13.08
C PHE A 182 21.09 21.26 11.90
N ILE A 183 21.42 21.75 10.69
CA ILE A 183 20.65 21.43 9.48
C ILE A 183 20.72 19.93 9.19
N SER A 184 21.91 19.30 9.33
CA SER A 184 22.05 17.86 9.09
C SER A 184 21.22 17.03 10.07
N ASP A 185 21.29 17.39 11.37
CA ASP A 185 20.56 16.68 12.43
C ASP A 185 19.03 16.82 12.25
N CYS A 186 18.52 18.00 11.87
CA CYS A 186 17.11 18.21 11.53
C CYS A 186 16.67 17.33 10.36
N VAL A 187 17.47 17.29 9.29
CA VAL A 187 17.15 16.52 8.08
C VAL A 187 17.19 15.01 8.36
N GLU A 188 18.18 14.54 9.13
CA GLU A 188 18.31 13.12 9.48
C GLU A 188 17.15 12.66 10.39
N ALA A 189 16.83 13.46 11.42
CA ALA A 189 15.68 13.18 12.28
C ALA A 189 14.37 13.07 11.48
N ARG A 190 14.18 14.01 10.52
CA ARG A 190 12.99 13.98 9.66
C ARG A 190 13.00 12.79 8.69
N LYS A 191 14.15 12.40 8.15
CA LYS A 191 14.28 11.24 7.30
C LYS A 191 13.87 9.96 8.04
N ASN A 192 14.41 9.75 9.24
CA ASN A 192 14.06 8.60 10.07
C ASN A 192 12.55 8.57 10.42
N GLU A 193 11.95 9.74 10.72
CA GLU A 193 10.51 9.83 10.97
C GLU A 193 9.68 9.48 9.73
N ARG A 194 10.09 9.92 8.53
CA ARG A 194 9.42 9.56 7.27
C ARG A 194 9.46 8.06 6.99
N GLU A 195 10.60 7.41 7.22
CA GLU A 195 10.77 5.96 7.00
C GLU A 195 9.81 5.15 7.88
N HIS A 196 9.55 5.58 9.12
CA HIS A 196 8.57 4.95 10.02
C HIS A 196 7.09 5.26 9.66
N HIS A 197 6.83 6.24 8.81
CA HIS A 197 5.49 6.67 8.41
C HIS A 197 5.25 6.57 6.90
N GLY A 198 5.78 5.50 6.27
CA GLY A 198 5.43 5.07 4.92
C GLY A 198 6.35 5.54 3.80
N GLY A 199 7.35 6.39 4.06
CA GLY A 199 8.41 6.72 3.09
C GLY A 199 7.98 7.52 1.82
N SER A 200 6.72 7.49 1.43
CA SER A 200 6.13 8.17 0.26
C SER A 200 4.99 9.11 0.67
N PRO A 201 4.78 10.25 -0.01
CA PRO A 201 3.61 11.10 0.19
C PRO A 201 2.30 10.46 -0.31
N SER A 202 2.39 9.43 -1.15
CA SER A 202 1.26 8.76 -1.82
C SER A 202 0.80 7.48 -1.13
N ILE A 203 1.01 7.36 0.18
CA ILE A 203 0.50 6.24 0.98
C ILE A 203 -0.99 6.45 1.27
N LEU A 204 -1.82 5.40 1.12
CA LEU A 204 -3.28 5.49 1.17
C LEU A 204 -3.85 6.06 2.46
N GLN A 205 -3.27 5.75 3.60
CA GLN A 205 -3.69 6.26 4.90
C GLN A 205 -2.56 7.10 5.51
N PRO A 206 -2.39 8.36 5.08
CA PRO A 206 -1.29 9.18 5.53
C PRO A 206 -1.51 9.72 6.94
N ASN A 207 -0.44 9.80 7.72
CA ASN A 207 -0.43 10.62 8.92
C ASN A 207 -0.22 12.09 8.53
N VAL A 208 -1.25 12.94 8.68
CA VAL A 208 -1.25 14.34 8.23
C VAL A 208 -0.15 15.19 8.87
N LYS A 209 0.36 14.77 10.03
CA LYS A 209 1.45 15.41 10.75
C LYS A 209 2.82 14.89 10.31
N ARG A 210 3.00 13.56 10.17
CA ARG A 210 4.29 12.88 10.10
C ARG A 210 4.63 12.28 8.74
N SER A 211 3.65 11.94 7.89
CA SER A 211 3.95 11.41 6.55
C SER A 211 4.67 12.46 5.68
N PRO A 212 5.40 12.03 4.62
CA PRO A 212 5.99 12.96 3.66
C PRO A 212 4.97 13.96 3.11
N GLY A 213 5.35 15.23 3.00
CA GLY A 213 4.44 16.32 2.60
C GLY A 213 3.50 16.81 3.70
N GLY A 214 3.51 16.21 4.91
CA GLY A 214 2.71 16.63 6.05
C GLY A 214 3.31 17.82 6.84
N LEU A 215 2.66 18.17 7.97
CA LEU A 215 3.03 19.34 8.79
C LEU A 215 4.51 19.35 9.22
N ARG A 216 5.10 18.19 9.51
CA ARG A 216 6.52 18.09 9.91
C ARG A 216 7.49 18.52 8.82
N ASP A 217 7.13 18.41 7.56
CA ASP A 217 7.96 18.94 6.47
C ASP A 217 7.89 20.47 6.41
N ILE A 218 6.72 21.05 6.60
CA ILE A 218 6.55 22.51 6.73
C ILE A 218 7.33 23.04 7.93
N HIS A 219 7.36 22.31 9.06
CA HIS A 219 8.16 22.67 10.22
C HIS A 219 9.67 22.60 9.94
N LEU A 220 10.13 21.56 9.21
CA LEU A 220 11.54 21.48 8.78
C LEU A 220 11.97 22.72 7.98
N LEU A 221 11.10 23.22 7.06
CA LEU A 221 11.34 24.43 6.31
C LEU A 221 11.52 25.64 7.25
N ARG A 222 10.67 25.78 8.29
CA ARG A 222 10.76 26.83 9.31
C ARG A 222 12.09 26.74 10.09
N TRP A 223 12.50 25.55 10.54
CA TRP A 223 13.73 25.36 11.32
C TRP A 223 14.97 25.71 10.51
N VAL A 224 15.05 25.24 9.25
CA VAL A 224 16.14 25.58 8.34
C VAL A 224 16.10 27.07 7.96
N GLY A 225 14.91 27.61 7.74
CA GLY A 225 14.69 29.05 7.48
C GLY A 225 15.21 29.91 8.64
N TYR A 226 14.86 29.59 9.88
CA TYR A 226 15.37 30.27 11.06
C TYR A 226 16.88 30.16 11.19
N ALA A 227 17.41 28.96 10.99
CA ALA A 227 18.85 28.74 11.11
C ALA A 227 19.66 29.57 10.09
N CYS A 228 19.19 29.74 8.89
CA CYS A 228 19.89 30.39 7.79
C CYS A 228 19.58 31.88 7.65
N HIS A 229 18.36 32.30 8.00
CA HIS A 229 17.88 33.68 7.78
C HIS A 229 17.43 34.39 9.06
N GLY A 230 17.43 33.73 10.21
CA GLY A 230 17.04 34.28 11.51
C GLY A 230 15.51 34.39 11.72
N SER A 231 14.70 33.88 10.79
CA SER A 231 13.24 33.89 10.90
C SER A 231 12.65 32.57 10.53
N ALA A 232 11.61 32.14 11.28
CA ALA A 232 10.75 30.99 10.98
C ALA A 232 9.43 31.40 10.26
N ALA A 233 9.15 32.70 10.15
CA ALA A 233 7.93 33.20 9.51
C ALA A 233 8.07 33.18 7.97
N PHE A 234 7.08 32.59 7.29
CA PHE A 234 7.13 32.42 5.83
C PHE A 234 7.14 33.76 5.07
N ASP A 235 6.40 34.78 5.56
CA ASP A 235 6.39 36.12 4.96
C ASP A 235 7.78 36.77 5.01
N GLN A 236 8.50 36.59 6.12
CA GLN A 236 9.88 37.08 6.24
C GLN A 236 10.85 36.30 5.35
N LEU A 237 10.68 34.98 5.23
CA LEU A 237 11.46 34.17 4.29
C LEU A 237 11.20 34.57 2.83
N LEU A 238 9.95 34.91 2.48
CA LEU A 238 9.61 35.51 1.18
C LEU A 238 10.29 36.87 1.01
N GLY A 239 10.20 37.76 2.00
CA GLY A 239 10.85 39.08 1.97
C GLY A 239 12.37 39.01 1.80
N HIS A 240 13.02 38.00 2.40
CA HIS A 240 14.46 37.73 2.22
C HIS A 240 14.80 37.03 0.88
N GLY A 241 13.81 36.72 0.02
CA GLY A 241 14.02 35.96 -1.23
C GLY A 241 14.45 34.52 -1.02
N ALA A 242 14.24 33.97 0.17
CA ALA A 242 14.52 32.58 0.50
C ALA A 242 13.46 31.64 -0.08
N LEU A 243 12.20 32.11 -0.14
CA LEU A 243 11.07 31.45 -0.84
C LEU A 243 10.67 32.27 -2.06
N SER A 244 10.17 31.60 -3.10
CA SER A 244 9.47 32.27 -4.20
C SER A 244 8.03 32.61 -3.77
N ARG A 245 7.36 33.52 -4.50
CA ARG A 245 5.94 33.85 -4.26
C ARG A 245 5.04 32.62 -4.43
N GLU A 246 5.34 31.79 -5.41
CA GLU A 246 4.60 30.53 -5.68
C GLU A 246 4.80 29.53 -4.55
N ASP A 247 6.08 29.24 -4.16
CA ASP A 247 6.36 28.31 -3.06
C ASP A 247 5.72 28.77 -1.75
N HIS A 248 5.75 30.08 -1.46
CA HIS A 248 5.09 30.66 -0.28
C HIS A 248 3.59 30.41 -0.29
N ARG A 249 2.90 30.70 -1.43
CA ARG A 249 1.46 30.48 -1.57
C ARG A 249 1.09 29.00 -1.34
N VAL A 250 1.80 28.10 -1.99
CA VAL A 250 1.56 26.63 -1.87
C VAL A 250 1.75 26.17 -0.42
N ILE A 251 2.80 26.63 0.28
CA ILE A 251 3.06 26.25 1.68
C ILE A 251 1.96 26.78 2.61
N ILE A 252 1.47 27.99 2.42
CA ILE A 252 0.38 28.56 3.25
C ILE A 252 -0.94 27.83 3.01
N GLU A 253 -1.30 27.58 1.74
CA GLU A 253 -2.51 26.83 1.38
C GLU A 253 -2.46 25.40 1.94
N ALA A 254 -1.29 24.73 1.85
CA ALA A 254 -1.09 23.40 2.39
C ALA A 254 -1.16 23.37 3.93
N LEU A 255 -0.52 24.33 4.60
CA LEU A 255 -0.60 24.46 6.05
C LEU A 255 -2.03 24.60 6.52
N ASP A 256 -2.80 25.47 5.86
CA ASP A 256 -4.20 25.73 6.16
C ASP A 256 -5.05 24.45 6.02
N ARG A 257 -4.91 23.76 4.90
CA ARG A 257 -5.66 22.51 4.62
C ARG A 257 -5.27 21.37 5.57
N LEU A 258 -3.97 21.18 5.86
CA LEU A 258 -3.50 20.16 6.78
C LEU A 258 -3.97 20.40 8.22
N LEU A 259 -3.98 21.65 8.68
CA LEU A 259 -4.51 22.01 10.00
C LEU A 259 -6.02 21.79 10.06
N MET A 260 -6.76 22.12 9.01
CA MET A 260 -8.21 21.89 8.94
C MET A 260 -8.53 20.40 9.00
N ILE A 261 -7.85 19.55 8.22
CA ILE A 261 -8.03 18.10 8.27
C ILE A 261 -7.71 17.59 9.69
N ARG A 262 -6.61 18.03 10.29
CA ARG A 262 -6.17 17.60 11.61
C ARG A 262 -7.17 17.97 12.71
N ILE A 263 -7.74 19.19 12.65
CA ILE A 263 -8.79 19.64 13.57
C ILE A 263 -10.02 18.76 13.42
N ASN A 264 -10.44 18.47 12.19
CA ASN A 264 -11.57 17.60 11.90
C ASN A 264 -11.36 16.19 12.48
N LEU A 265 -10.19 15.59 12.26
CA LEU A 265 -9.83 14.27 12.79
C LEU A 265 -9.89 14.23 14.32
N HIS A 266 -9.29 15.23 15.01
CA HIS A 266 -9.29 15.30 16.48
C HIS A 266 -10.69 15.52 17.04
N MET A 267 -11.49 16.38 16.42
CA MET A 267 -12.85 16.68 16.87
C MET A 267 -13.75 15.45 16.74
N PHE A 268 -13.68 14.75 15.62
CA PHE A 268 -14.50 13.56 15.39
C PHE A 268 -14.07 12.38 16.30
N ALA A 269 -12.78 12.14 16.44
CA ALA A 269 -12.26 11.06 17.27
C ALA A 269 -12.38 11.32 18.78
N GLY A 270 -12.59 12.57 19.21
CA GLY A 270 -12.61 12.97 20.64
C GLY A 270 -11.26 12.75 21.34
N ARG A 271 -10.17 12.61 20.58
CA ARG A 271 -8.79 12.35 21.06
C ARG A 271 -7.77 12.77 20.01
N GLU A 272 -6.48 12.67 20.39
CA GLU A 272 -5.41 12.82 19.40
C GLU A 272 -5.53 11.75 18.31
N HIS A 273 -5.71 12.18 17.06
CA HIS A 273 -5.83 11.32 15.90
C HIS A 273 -5.29 12.03 14.65
N ASP A 274 -4.09 11.65 14.22
CA ASP A 274 -3.39 12.28 13.09
C ASP A 274 -3.36 11.39 11.83
N LEU A 275 -3.89 10.15 11.90
CA LEU A 275 -3.95 9.20 10.79
C LEU A 275 -5.26 9.42 10.02
N LEU A 276 -5.16 9.72 8.74
CA LEU A 276 -6.30 9.91 7.84
C LEU A 276 -6.72 8.54 7.28
N VAL A 277 -7.49 7.79 8.10
CA VAL A 277 -8.01 6.46 7.71
C VAL A 277 -9.11 6.58 6.66
N LYS A 278 -9.43 5.48 5.98
CA LYS A 278 -10.39 5.47 4.85
C LYS A 278 -11.77 6.00 5.24
N GLU A 279 -12.25 5.64 6.41
CA GLU A 279 -13.52 6.12 6.95
C GLU A 279 -13.54 7.64 7.10
N ASP A 280 -12.45 8.22 7.61
CA ASP A 280 -12.30 9.67 7.73
C ASP A 280 -12.17 10.36 6.37
N GLN A 281 -11.50 9.73 5.40
CA GLN A 281 -11.39 10.26 4.03
C GLN A 281 -12.77 10.42 3.40
N MET A 282 -13.63 9.40 3.50
CA MET A 282 -15.00 9.44 2.98
C MET A 282 -15.83 10.50 3.69
N ARG A 283 -15.84 10.46 5.04
CA ARG A 283 -16.59 11.40 5.86
C ARG A 283 -16.20 12.86 5.56
N ILE A 284 -14.89 13.14 5.49
CA ILE A 284 -14.41 14.50 5.21
C ILE A 284 -14.77 14.92 3.77
N ALA A 285 -14.65 14.03 2.79
CA ALA A 285 -15.03 14.34 1.40
C ALA A 285 -16.52 14.68 1.29
N GLU A 286 -17.39 13.96 2.00
CA GLU A 286 -18.82 14.20 2.05
C GLU A 286 -19.14 15.52 2.80
N GLU A 287 -18.59 15.72 4.01
CA GLU A 287 -18.78 16.94 4.81
C GLU A 287 -18.33 18.20 4.05
N TRP A 288 -17.26 18.09 3.25
CA TRP A 288 -16.76 19.21 2.45
C TRP A 288 -17.49 19.38 1.11
N GLY A 289 -18.46 18.52 0.81
CA GLY A 289 -19.26 18.58 -0.41
C GLY A 289 -18.42 18.42 -1.69
N VAL A 290 -17.37 17.59 -1.64
CA VAL A 290 -16.51 17.33 -2.80
C VAL A 290 -17.34 16.71 -3.92
N GLN A 291 -17.27 17.29 -5.12
CA GLN A 291 -18.01 16.80 -6.27
C GLN A 291 -17.23 15.72 -7.02
N PRO A 292 -17.90 14.69 -7.55
CA PRO A 292 -17.27 13.69 -8.40
C PRO A 292 -16.70 14.32 -9.68
N ARG A 293 -15.65 13.71 -10.25
CA ARG A 293 -14.98 14.20 -11.47
C ARG A 293 -14.56 13.03 -12.33
N LEU A 294 -14.95 13.02 -13.62
CA LEU A 294 -14.49 12.05 -14.63
C LEU A 294 -14.55 10.58 -14.14
N GLY A 295 -15.68 10.14 -13.58
CA GLY A 295 -15.80 8.76 -13.07
C GLY A 295 -15.19 8.52 -11.68
N MET A 296 -14.48 9.51 -11.11
CA MET A 296 -13.91 9.43 -9.77
C MET A 296 -14.98 9.73 -8.70
N MET A 297 -14.98 8.95 -7.63
CA MET A 297 -15.79 9.22 -6.44
C MET A 297 -15.33 10.49 -5.71
N PRO A 298 -16.21 11.15 -4.92
CA PRO A 298 -15.82 12.33 -4.14
C PRO A 298 -14.58 12.12 -3.27
N VAL A 299 -14.44 10.96 -2.64
CA VAL A 299 -13.27 10.60 -1.81
C VAL A 299 -12.00 10.48 -2.63
N GLU A 300 -12.08 9.97 -3.86
CA GLU A 300 -10.93 9.86 -4.76
C GLU A 300 -10.44 11.24 -5.20
N VAL A 301 -11.37 12.15 -5.52
CA VAL A 301 -11.06 13.55 -5.84
C VAL A 301 -10.42 14.26 -4.64
N PHE A 302 -10.97 14.08 -3.43
CA PHE A 302 -10.41 14.64 -2.20
C PHE A 302 -8.98 14.16 -1.95
N MET A 303 -8.75 12.86 -2.09
CA MET A 303 -7.43 12.27 -1.84
C MET A 303 -6.42 12.58 -2.95
N GLN A 304 -6.84 12.66 -4.21
CA GLN A 304 -5.98 13.13 -5.29
C GLN A 304 -5.47 14.55 -5.01
N ASP A 305 -6.38 15.46 -4.61
CA ASP A 305 -6.01 16.83 -4.23
C ASP A 305 -5.07 16.85 -3.01
N TYR A 306 -5.27 15.96 -2.02
CA TYR A 306 -4.39 15.81 -0.86
C TYR A 306 -2.98 15.36 -1.29
N PHE A 307 -2.88 14.33 -2.12
CA PHE A 307 -1.59 13.80 -2.56
C PHE A 307 -0.83 14.77 -3.46
N LEU A 308 -1.52 15.48 -4.34
CA LEU A 308 -0.94 16.57 -5.14
C LEU A 308 -0.34 17.66 -4.25
N MET A 309 -1.09 18.09 -3.23
CA MET A 309 -0.62 19.06 -2.24
C MET A 309 0.58 18.54 -1.45
N ALA A 310 0.51 17.33 -0.90
CA ALA A 310 1.60 16.71 -0.12
C ALA A 310 2.89 16.57 -0.95
N THR A 311 2.77 16.12 -2.20
CA THR A 311 3.89 16.03 -3.15
C THR A 311 4.52 17.40 -3.41
N GLN A 312 3.72 18.46 -3.60
CA GLN A 312 4.21 19.81 -3.79
C GLN A 312 4.96 20.34 -2.55
N VAL A 313 4.41 20.10 -1.35
CA VAL A 313 5.07 20.46 -0.08
C VAL A 313 6.42 19.76 0.02
N GLU A 314 6.45 18.44 -0.18
CA GLU A 314 7.70 17.68 -0.13
C GLU A 314 8.75 18.22 -1.12
N GLU A 315 8.36 18.49 -2.36
CA GLU A 315 9.25 19.05 -3.38
C GLU A 315 9.81 20.41 -2.96
N ILE A 316 8.97 21.32 -2.46
CA ILE A 316 9.38 22.65 -2.01
C ILE A 316 10.37 22.54 -0.85
N VAL A 317 10.05 21.72 0.14
CA VAL A 317 10.88 21.54 1.34
C VAL A 317 12.22 20.91 0.98
N ASN A 318 12.24 19.87 0.17
CA ASN A 318 13.47 19.22 -0.30
C ASN A 318 14.34 20.20 -1.09
N ARG A 319 13.77 21.02 -2.00
CA ARG A 319 14.50 22.07 -2.73
C ARG A 319 15.07 23.14 -1.81
N PHE A 320 14.29 23.55 -0.81
CA PHE A 320 14.71 24.54 0.18
C PHE A 320 15.88 24.03 1.00
N VAL A 321 15.78 22.83 1.54
CA VAL A 321 16.82 22.16 2.33
C VAL A 321 18.10 21.97 1.50
N ASP A 322 18.02 21.45 0.30
CA ASP A 322 19.17 21.23 -0.58
C ASP A 322 19.92 22.52 -0.89
N ARG A 323 19.19 23.63 -1.12
CA ARG A 323 19.80 24.95 -1.35
C ARG A 323 20.64 25.42 -0.16
N HIS A 324 20.22 25.10 1.06
CA HIS A 324 20.88 25.57 2.28
C HIS A 324 21.95 24.61 2.79
N ARG A 325 21.79 23.29 2.56
CA ARG A 325 22.79 22.27 2.91
C ARG A 325 24.07 22.38 2.07
N SER A 326 23.97 22.87 0.84
CA SER A 326 25.09 22.96 -0.12
C SER A 326 26.06 24.13 0.15
N ARG A 327 25.86 24.92 1.20
CA ARG A 327 26.69 26.13 1.49
C ARG A 327 28.07 25.85 2.08
N GLY A 328 28.45 24.59 2.35
CA GLY A 328 29.78 24.21 2.81
C GLY A 328 30.87 24.48 1.75
N PHE A 329 31.83 25.34 2.05
CA PHE A 329 32.91 25.80 1.15
C PHE A 329 33.73 24.63 0.56
N LEU A 330 34.06 23.62 1.38
CA LEU A 330 34.79 22.42 0.96
C LEU A 330 34.02 21.57 -0.06
N ASN A 331 32.69 21.39 0.09
CA ASN A 331 31.88 20.66 -0.87
C ASN A 331 31.82 21.37 -2.23
N LYS A 332 31.80 22.71 -2.28
CA LYS A 332 31.87 23.47 -3.53
C LYS A 332 33.18 23.24 -4.29
N ILE A 333 34.30 23.16 -3.59
CA ILE A 333 35.63 22.95 -4.20
C ILE A 333 35.73 21.53 -4.76
N ILE A 334 35.34 20.53 -3.98
CA ILE A 334 35.36 19.12 -4.40
C ILE A 334 34.43 18.90 -5.59
N HIS A 335 33.22 19.44 -5.54
CA HIS A 335 32.27 19.36 -6.67
C HIS A 335 32.76 20.10 -7.93
N THR A 336 33.56 21.16 -7.78
CA THR A 336 34.09 21.89 -8.93
C THR A 336 35.28 21.18 -9.58
N MET A 337 36.13 20.54 -8.77
CA MET A 337 37.30 19.77 -9.25
C MET A 337 36.96 18.45 -9.93
N LEU A 338 35.84 17.79 -9.57
CA LEU A 338 35.42 16.52 -10.11
C LEU A 338 34.44 16.63 -11.29
N LYS A 339 34.16 17.84 -11.80
CA LYS A 339 33.27 18.04 -12.94
C LYS A 339 33.96 17.62 -14.24
N ARG A 340 33.39 16.62 -14.90
CA ARG A 340 33.76 16.20 -16.25
C ARG A 340 32.74 16.76 -17.26
N ARG A 341 33.24 17.33 -18.33
CA ARG A 341 32.37 17.73 -19.46
C ARG A 341 31.99 16.48 -20.26
N VAL A 342 30.69 16.27 -20.47
CA VAL A 342 30.14 15.20 -21.27
C VAL A 342 29.30 15.79 -22.41
N GLY A 343 29.53 15.35 -23.60
CA GLY A 343 28.95 15.99 -24.78
C GLY A 343 29.36 17.48 -24.94
N LYS A 344 28.50 18.26 -25.59
CA LYS A 344 28.78 19.69 -25.84
C LYS A 344 28.30 20.60 -24.73
N ILE A 345 27.35 20.18 -23.88
CA ILE A 345 26.61 21.06 -23.00
C ILE A 345 26.53 20.61 -21.52
N PHE A 346 26.80 19.34 -21.19
CA PHE A 346 26.60 18.80 -19.86
C PHE A 346 27.87 18.82 -19.02
N LEU A 347 27.68 19.00 -17.71
CA LEU A 347 28.69 18.92 -16.67
C LEU A 347 28.31 17.80 -15.71
N LEU A 348 28.99 16.67 -15.79
CA LEU A 348 28.76 15.50 -14.96
C LEU A 348 29.71 15.49 -13.76
N SER A 349 29.19 15.23 -12.58
CA SER A 349 29.92 14.88 -11.36
C SER A 349 29.34 13.58 -10.77
N PRO A 350 30.02 12.87 -9.85
CA PRO A 350 29.58 11.54 -9.37
C PRO A 350 28.14 11.44 -8.86
N LYS A 351 27.56 12.52 -8.41
CA LYS A 351 26.17 12.54 -7.87
C LYS A 351 25.24 13.54 -8.54
N ARG A 352 25.73 14.30 -9.53
CA ARG A 352 24.96 15.43 -10.07
C ARG A 352 25.32 15.72 -11.53
N ILE A 353 24.31 16.03 -12.34
CA ILE A 353 24.44 16.59 -13.68
C ILE A 353 23.99 18.05 -13.68
N ASP A 354 24.73 18.91 -14.34
CA ASP A 354 24.41 20.33 -14.55
C ASP A 354 24.67 20.69 -16.02
N VAL A 355 24.31 21.89 -16.42
CA VAL A 355 24.45 22.39 -17.78
C VAL A 355 25.37 23.60 -17.79
N LEU A 356 26.18 23.73 -18.86
CA LEU A 356 27.01 24.93 -19.06
C LEU A 356 26.09 26.16 -19.08
N PRO A 357 26.43 27.25 -18.35
CA PRO A 357 25.57 28.45 -18.28
C PRO A 357 25.16 28.99 -19.66
N ARG A 358 26.08 28.97 -20.63
CA ARG A 358 25.85 29.44 -22.01
C ARG A 358 24.93 28.50 -22.83
N ALA A 359 24.72 27.27 -22.37
CA ALA A 359 23.90 26.29 -23.08
C ALA A 359 22.51 26.10 -22.44
N LYS A 360 22.25 26.78 -21.30
CA LYS A 360 20.99 26.61 -20.55
C LYS A 360 19.77 26.97 -21.38
N GLU A 361 19.78 28.09 -22.07
CA GLU A 361 18.67 28.53 -22.94
C GLU A 361 18.41 27.55 -24.07
N ARG A 362 19.47 27.01 -24.69
CA ARG A 362 19.37 25.99 -25.75
C ARG A 362 18.78 24.69 -25.22
N LEU A 363 19.16 24.27 -23.98
CA LEU A 363 18.58 23.08 -23.34
C LEU A 363 17.08 23.26 -23.18
N LEU A 364 16.64 24.39 -22.60
CA LEU A 364 15.24 24.64 -22.28
C LEU A 364 14.32 24.79 -23.50
N LYS A 365 14.89 24.98 -24.71
CA LYS A 365 14.16 25.04 -25.98
C LYS A 365 14.17 23.70 -26.74
N SER A 366 14.91 22.69 -26.27
CA SER A 366 15.07 21.41 -26.98
C SER A 366 14.67 20.24 -26.10
N PRO A 367 13.50 19.63 -26.36
CA PRO A 367 13.08 18.40 -25.68
C PRO A 367 14.10 17.27 -25.83
N GLU A 368 14.77 17.18 -26.97
CA GLU A 368 15.80 16.15 -27.24
C GLU A 368 16.97 16.27 -26.27
N LEU A 369 17.49 17.49 -26.07
CA LEU A 369 18.59 17.71 -25.13
C LEU A 369 18.19 17.44 -23.67
N ILE A 370 16.93 17.67 -23.34
CA ILE A 370 16.39 17.33 -22.01
C ILE A 370 16.30 15.81 -21.86
N LEU A 371 15.84 15.08 -22.87
CA LEU A 371 15.82 13.62 -22.85
C LEU A 371 17.23 13.02 -22.80
N GLU A 372 18.19 13.60 -23.55
CA GLU A 372 19.61 13.21 -23.45
C GLU A 372 20.12 13.38 -22.00
N MET A 373 19.72 14.44 -21.30
CA MET A 373 20.06 14.63 -19.90
C MET A 373 19.42 13.58 -18.99
N TYR A 374 18.17 13.17 -19.22
CA TYR A 374 17.52 12.11 -18.45
C TYR A 374 18.13 10.74 -18.69
N LEU A 375 18.71 10.48 -19.86
CA LEU A 375 19.50 9.27 -20.08
C LEU A 375 20.69 9.16 -19.12
N PHE A 376 21.35 10.29 -18.78
CA PHE A 376 22.38 10.26 -17.72
C PHE A 376 21.79 9.98 -16.35
N VAL A 377 20.58 10.44 -16.08
CA VAL A 377 19.89 10.10 -14.82
C VAL A 377 19.58 8.61 -14.75
N ALA A 378 19.06 8.04 -15.83
CA ALA A 378 18.69 6.62 -15.91
C ALA A 378 19.92 5.70 -15.82
N ARG A 379 21.05 6.07 -16.45
CA ARG A 379 22.27 5.27 -16.48
C ARG A 379 23.14 5.44 -15.23
N ASP A 380 23.40 6.69 -14.82
CA ASP A 380 24.42 7.02 -13.81
C ASP A 380 23.79 7.36 -12.42
N GLY A 381 22.47 7.35 -12.30
CA GLY A 381 21.76 7.66 -11.05
C GLY A 381 21.97 9.09 -10.53
N VAL A 382 22.45 10.00 -11.37
CA VAL A 382 22.75 11.38 -10.97
C VAL A 382 21.50 12.21 -10.69
N ARG A 383 21.65 13.31 -9.94
CA ARG A 383 20.55 14.24 -9.61
C ARG A 383 20.67 15.53 -10.41
N LEU A 384 19.53 16.12 -10.73
CA LEU A 384 19.48 17.47 -11.28
C LEU A 384 19.54 18.51 -10.15
N PRO A 385 20.10 19.72 -10.43
CA PRO A 385 19.90 20.87 -9.56
C PRO A 385 18.44 21.29 -9.51
N ALA A 386 17.88 21.55 -8.33
CA ALA A 386 16.49 21.98 -8.16
C ALA A 386 16.11 23.19 -9.08
N ARG A 387 17.02 24.15 -9.23
CA ARG A 387 16.85 25.29 -10.16
C ARG A 387 16.69 24.88 -11.62
N LEU A 388 17.27 23.74 -12.01
CA LEU A 388 17.19 23.23 -13.37
C LEU A 388 15.88 22.46 -13.55
N GLU A 389 15.43 21.69 -12.53
CA GLU A 389 14.11 21.03 -12.53
C GLU A 389 12.97 22.05 -12.73
N VAL A 390 12.98 23.15 -11.96
CA VAL A 390 11.99 24.23 -12.11
C VAL A 390 12.08 24.88 -13.50
N ALA A 391 13.30 25.14 -14.00
CA ALA A 391 13.47 25.76 -15.31
C ALA A 391 12.94 24.85 -16.43
N ILE A 392 13.18 23.53 -16.35
CA ILE A 392 12.65 22.55 -17.30
C ILE A 392 11.12 22.51 -17.23
N ARG A 393 10.55 22.40 -16.03
CA ARG A 393 9.10 22.39 -15.83
C ARG A 393 8.42 23.60 -16.50
N ASN A 394 9.00 24.78 -16.32
CA ASN A 394 8.47 26.01 -16.87
C ASN A 394 8.66 26.13 -18.39
N SER A 395 9.56 25.36 -19.02
CA SER A 395 9.78 25.36 -20.45
C SER A 395 8.91 24.36 -21.22
N VAL A 396 8.34 23.34 -20.54
CA VAL A 396 7.53 22.31 -21.20
C VAL A 396 6.33 22.87 -21.97
N PRO A 397 5.58 23.89 -21.48
CA PRO A 397 4.47 24.48 -22.24
C PRO A 397 4.89 25.09 -23.60
N ASP A 398 6.16 25.44 -23.77
CA ASP A 398 6.70 26.02 -25.01
C ASP A 398 7.22 24.94 -25.98
N PHE A 399 7.12 23.65 -25.64
CA PHE A 399 7.58 22.57 -26.52
C PHE A 399 6.66 22.40 -27.73
N PRO A 400 7.19 21.91 -28.88
CA PRO A 400 6.36 21.57 -30.02
C PRO A 400 5.27 20.55 -29.62
N GLU A 401 4.06 20.73 -30.13
CA GLU A 401 2.93 19.83 -29.83
C GLU A 401 3.21 18.37 -30.26
N ARG A 402 3.90 18.23 -31.40
CA ARG A 402 4.29 16.93 -31.94
C ARG A 402 5.67 16.52 -31.41
N VAL A 403 5.76 15.29 -30.93
CA VAL A 403 7.01 14.65 -30.51
C VAL A 403 7.85 14.39 -31.79
N SER A 404 9.13 14.80 -31.80
CA SER A 404 10.03 14.51 -32.91
C SER A 404 10.47 13.03 -32.86
N SER A 405 10.84 12.50 -34.04
CA SER A 405 11.38 11.13 -34.13
C SER A 405 12.64 10.94 -33.27
N GLU A 406 13.42 12.00 -33.08
CA GLU A 406 14.60 11.95 -32.20
C GLU A 406 14.21 11.93 -30.72
N CYS A 407 13.19 12.67 -30.30
CA CYS A 407 12.62 12.57 -28.94
C CYS A 407 12.10 11.16 -28.68
N SER A 408 11.36 10.59 -29.62
CA SER A 408 10.86 9.21 -29.54
C SER A 408 12.02 8.22 -29.37
N ARG A 409 13.03 8.29 -30.22
CA ARG A 409 14.22 7.43 -30.17
C ARG A 409 14.94 7.54 -28.81
N LEU A 410 15.14 8.75 -28.30
CA LEU A 410 15.78 8.98 -27.00
C LEU A 410 14.95 8.46 -25.84
N PHE A 411 13.63 8.59 -25.91
CA PHE A 411 12.73 8.05 -24.89
C PHE A 411 12.72 6.52 -24.90
N GLN A 412 12.68 5.89 -26.09
CA GLN A 412 12.81 4.43 -26.22
C GLN A 412 14.14 3.93 -25.65
N LEU A 413 15.24 4.62 -25.93
CA LEU A 413 16.56 4.29 -25.37
C LEU A 413 16.58 4.45 -23.84
N LEU A 414 15.88 5.45 -23.30
CA LEU A 414 15.73 5.64 -21.84
C LEU A 414 14.95 4.48 -21.22
N LEU A 415 13.84 4.07 -21.83
CA LEU A 415 13.04 2.92 -21.38
C LEU A 415 13.83 1.60 -21.40
N ASP A 416 14.84 1.48 -22.27
CA ASP A 416 15.72 0.30 -22.35
C ASP A 416 16.93 0.37 -21.40
N THR A 417 17.02 1.41 -20.55
CA THR A 417 18.13 1.62 -19.60
C THR A 417 17.67 1.31 -18.18
N PRO A 418 17.96 0.10 -17.61
CA PRO A 418 17.30 -0.37 -16.40
C PRO A 418 17.86 0.19 -15.08
N ASP A 419 19.15 0.62 -15.02
CA ASP A 419 19.89 0.86 -13.77
C ASP A 419 19.17 1.81 -12.78
N HIS A 420 18.60 2.91 -13.29
CA HIS A 420 17.87 3.90 -12.50
C HIS A 420 16.64 4.43 -13.26
N LEU A 421 15.96 3.57 -14.00
CA LEU A 421 14.81 3.95 -14.85
C LEU A 421 13.68 4.59 -14.04
N GLY A 422 13.22 3.95 -12.97
CA GLY A 422 12.14 4.48 -12.10
C GLY A 422 12.47 5.87 -11.56
N LYS A 423 13.73 6.12 -11.18
CA LYS A 423 14.19 7.44 -10.73
C LYS A 423 14.12 8.50 -11.84
N ALA A 424 14.50 8.14 -13.08
CA ALA A 424 14.43 9.04 -14.21
C ALA A 424 12.98 9.40 -14.57
N LEU A 425 12.09 8.41 -14.60
CA LEU A 425 10.68 8.62 -14.91
C LEU A 425 9.95 9.45 -13.84
N ARG A 426 10.20 9.21 -12.53
CA ARG A 426 9.68 10.09 -11.47
C ARG A 426 10.16 11.53 -11.64
N LEU A 427 11.42 11.73 -12.04
CA LEU A 427 11.95 13.07 -12.28
C LEU A 427 11.32 13.71 -13.52
N MET A 428 11.07 12.93 -14.59
CA MET A 428 10.34 13.39 -15.77
C MET A 428 8.89 13.77 -15.43
N LEU A 429 8.22 13.02 -14.55
CA LEU A 429 6.89 13.36 -14.06
C LEU A 429 6.90 14.70 -13.31
N ARG A 430 7.84 14.87 -12.36
CA ARG A 430 7.98 16.13 -11.59
C ARG A 430 8.25 17.37 -12.44
N THR A 431 8.91 17.17 -13.58
CA THR A 431 9.25 18.26 -14.51
C THR A 431 8.26 18.41 -15.67
N ASN A 432 7.15 17.65 -15.66
CA ASN A 432 6.12 17.59 -16.70
C ASN A 432 6.61 17.10 -18.07
N VAL A 433 7.84 16.59 -18.18
CA VAL A 433 8.38 16.03 -19.42
C VAL A 433 7.72 14.70 -19.76
N LEU A 434 7.32 13.91 -18.75
CA LEU A 434 6.58 12.68 -19.00
C LEU A 434 5.22 12.95 -19.63
N GLN A 435 4.49 13.97 -19.16
CA GLN A 435 3.21 14.39 -19.74
C GLN A 435 3.33 14.97 -21.13
N TYR A 436 4.49 15.53 -21.51
CA TYR A 436 4.74 15.92 -22.88
C TYR A 436 4.82 14.72 -23.83
N LEU A 437 5.39 13.59 -23.37
CA LEU A 437 5.51 12.35 -24.16
C LEU A 437 4.23 11.52 -24.11
N VAL A 438 3.61 11.40 -22.93
CA VAL A 438 2.39 10.65 -22.64
C VAL A 438 1.41 11.59 -21.94
N PRO A 439 0.60 12.38 -22.69
CA PRO A 439 -0.29 13.40 -22.11
C PRO A 439 -1.29 12.86 -21.08
N GLN A 440 -1.77 11.64 -21.31
CA GLN A 440 -2.76 10.96 -20.46
C GLN A 440 -2.22 10.69 -19.05
N PHE A 441 -0.90 10.67 -18.85
CA PHE A 441 -0.28 10.52 -17.54
C PHE A 441 -0.59 11.70 -16.57
N ALA A 442 -1.05 12.83 -17.11
CA ALA A 442 -1.52 13.95 -16.30
C ALA A 442 -2.76 13.57 -15.46
N HIS A 443 -3.66 12.73 -16.00
CA HIS A 443 -4.84 12.20 -15.31
C HIS A 443 -4.44 11.19 -14.21
N ALA A 444 -3.51 10.29 -14.52
CA ALA A 444 -3.06 9.25 -13.59
C ALA A 444 -2.23 9.78 -12.40
N ARG A 445 -1.76 11.04 -12.46
CA ARG A 445 -0.92 11.64 -11.42
C ARG A 445 -1.67 11.73 -10.09
N CYS A 446 -1.11 11.11 -9.06
CA CYS A 446 -1.69 11.04 -7.72
C CYS A 446 -3.12 10.48 -7.70
N LEU A 447 -3.54 9.79 -8.75
CA LEU A 447 -4.83 9.13 -8.83
C LEU A 447 -4.87 7.97 -7.85
N ILE A 448 -5.92 7.88 -7.06
CA ILE A 448 -6.21 6.76 -6.17
C ILE A 448 -7.42 6.01 -6.70
N GLN A 449 -7.39 4.69 -6.60
CA GLN A 449 -8.61 3.89 -6.59
C GLN A 449 -8.98 3.59 -5.14
N PHE A 450 -10.16 4.03 -4.73
CA PHE A 450 -10.63 3.87 -3.36
C PHE A 450 -11.17 2.45 -3.14
N ASN A 451 -10.23 1.50 -3.00
CA ASN A 451 -10.50 0.10 -2.71
C ASN A 451 -9.65 -0.39 -1.52
N GLN A 452 -9.86 -1.62 -1.06
CA GLN A 452 -9.21 -2.11 0.18
C GLN A 452 -7.74 -2.50 0.01
N TYR A 453 -7.24 -2.71 -1.21
CA TYR A 453 -6.00 -3.45 -1.47
C TYR A 453 -4.84 -2.64 -2.07
N HIS A 454 -5.10 -1.53 -2.76
CA HIS A 454 -4.01 -0.70 -3.28
C HIS A 454 -3.35 0.08 -2.14
N SER A 455 -2.02 -0.04 -2.04
CA SER A 455 -1.23 0.69 -1.03
C SER A 455 -0.70 2.03 -1.56
N TYR A 456 -0.78 2.25 -2.87
CA TYR A 456 -0.15 3.39 -3.56
C TYR A 456 -1.11 4.03 -4.57
N THR A 457 -0.80 5.27 -4.97
CA THR A 457 -1.43 5.92 -6.13
C THR A 457 -1.03 5.26 -7.44
N VAL A 458 -1.83 5.43 -8.50
CA VAL A 458 -1.59 4.80 -9.82
C VAL A 458 -0.20 5.12 -10.37
N ASP A 459 0.24 6.37 -10.26
CA ASP A 459 1.57 6.78 -10.72
C ASP A 459 2.72 6.16 -9.90
N GLU A 460 2.61 6.09 -8.57
CA GLU A 460 3.63 5.43 -7.73
C GLU A 460 3.64 3.91 -7.92
N HIS A 461 2.47 3.27 -8.01
CA HIS A 461 2.36 1.86 -8.38
C HIS A 461 3.08 1.60 -9.72
N THR A 462 2.79 2.39 -10.75
CA THR A 462 3.47 2.31 -12.06
C THR A 462 4.99 2.36 -11.95
N PHE A 463 5.54 3.24 -11.11
CA PHE A 463 6.99 3.30 -10.93
C PHE A 463 7.55 2.10 -10.17
N PHE A 464 6.82 1.57 -9.18
CA PHE A 464 7.21 0.34 -8.49
C PHE A 464 7.17 -0.87 -9.40
N THR A 465 6.19 -0.98 -10.31
CA THR A 465 6.14 -2.08 -11.31
C THR A 465 7.35 -2.05 -12.25
N ILE A 466 7.75 -0.86 -12.71
CA ILE A 466 8.93 -0.68 -13.54
C ILE A 466 10.22 -1.02 -12.77
N GLU A 467 10.32 -0.60 -11.51
CA GLU A 467 11.46 -0.94 -10.66
C GLU A 467 11.53 -2.45 -10.40
N ALA A 468 10.40 -3.12 -10.19
CA ALA A 468 10.32 -4.58 -10.07
C ALA A 468 10.80 -5.27 -11.35
N ALA A 469 10.35 -4.82 -12.53
CA ALA A 469 10.81 -5.34 -13.82
C ALA A 469 12.33 -5.17 -14.02
N CYS A 470 12.91 -4.09 -13.53
CA CYS A 470 14.36 -3.88 -13.54
C CYS A 470 15.07 -4.80 -12.54
N ASN A 471 14.52 -4.99 -11.34
CA ASN A 471 15.09 -5.85 -10.30
C ASN A 471 15.09 -7.32 -10.69
N PHE A 472 14.14 -7.80 -11.49
CA PHE A 472 14.13 -9.15 -12.04
C PHE A 472 15.34 -9.47 -12.92
N LEU A 473 16.09 -8.48 -13.41
CA LEU A 473 17.38 -8.76 -14.07
C LEU A 473 18.39 -9.46 -13.16
N SER A 474 18.33 -9.23 -11.86
CA SER A 474 19.19 -9.82 -10.85
C SER A 474 18.58 -11.06 -10.17
N ASP A 475 17.32 -11.35 -10.44
CA ASP A 475 16.59 -12.48 -9.88
C ASP A 475 17.04 -13.80 -10.53
N PRO A 476 17.43 -14.84 -9.76
CA PRO A 476 17.79 -16.14 -10.29
C PRO A 476 16.60 -16.98 -10.77
N GLY A 477 15.37 -16.63 -10.33
CA GLY A 477 14.15 -17.37 -10.60
C GLY A 477 13.68 -17.35 -12.07
N PRO A 478 12.57 -18.05 -12.38
CA PRO A 478 12.05 -18.18 -13.74
C PRO A 478 11.74 -16.83 -14.41
N VAL A 479 11.13 -15.88 -13.66
CA VAL A 479 10.81 -14.53 -14.17
C VAL A 479 12.09 -13.81 -14.57
N GLY A 480 13.12 -13.85 -13.71
CA GLY A 480 14.41 -13.23 -14.00
C GLY A 480 15.11 -13.85 -15.20
N MET A 481 15.00 -15.16 -15.39
CA MET A 481 15.55 -15.86 -16.56
C MET A 481 14.86 -15.36 -17.85
N VAL A 482 13.54 -15.26 -17.86
CA VAL A 482 12.78 -14.74 -19.01
C VAL A 482 13.12 -13.26 -19.25
N ARG A 483 13.19 -12.44 -18.19
CA ARG A 483 13.51 -11.01 -18.28
C ARG A 483 14.91 -10.77 -18.90
N ARG A 484 15.92 -11.55 -18.54
CA ARG A 484 17.27 -11.47 -19.15
C ARG A 484 17.29 -11.90 -20.62
N ASN A 485 16.37 -12.77 -21.03
CA ASN A 485 16.24 -13.26 -22.39
C ASN A 485 15.33 -12.40 -23.30
N LEU A 486 14.80 -11.29 -22.79
CA LEU A 486 14.18 -10.27 -23.63
C LEU A 486 15.27 -9.45 -24.32
N GLY A 487 15.25 -9.36 -25.64
CA GLY A 487 16.24 -8.59 -26.41
C GLY A 487 16.21 -7.10 -26.08
N SER A 488 15.05 -6.45 -26.21
CA SER A 488 14.78 -5.08 -25.76
C SER A 488 13.58 -5.07 -24.82
N ALA A 489 13.65 -4.25 -23.78
CA ALA A 489 12.57 -4.05 -22.83
C ALA A 489 11.73 -2.80 -23.09
N THR A 490 11.96 -2.12 -24.21
CA THR A 490 11.28 -0.85 -24.52
C THR A 490 9.77 -0.97 -24.49
N ILE A 491 9.19 -1.98 -25.17
CA ILE A 491 7.74 -2.17 -25.24
C ILE A 491 7.19 -2.65 -23.89
N LEU A 492 7.90 -3.56 -23.20
CA LEU A 492 7.55 -3.98 -21.85
C LEU A 492 7.48 -2.78 -20.89
N ASN A 493 8.54 -1.96 -20.82
CA ASN A 493 8.60 -0.83 -19.91
C ASN A 493 7.62 0.28 -20.28
N LEU A 494 7.31 0.45 -21.59
CA LEU A 494 6.25 1.36 -22.02
C LEU A 494 4.86 0.82 -21.66
N ALA A 495 4.63 -0.49 -21.80
CA ALA A 495 3.39 -1.13 -21.36
C ALA A 495 3.20 -0.98 -19.85
N LEU A 496 4.24 -1.29 -19.04
CA LEU A 496 4.23 -1.05 -17.59
C LEU A 496 3.96 0.42 -17.24
N LEU A 497 4.49 1.36 -18.01
CA LEU A 497 4.28 2.78 -17.77
C LEU A 497 2.81 3.19 -17.96
N ILE A 498 2.07 2.54 -18.86
CA ILE A 498 0.72 2.98 -19.23
C ILE A 498 -0.40 1.96 -18.93
N HIS A 499 -0.09 0.78 -18.37
CA HIS A 499 -1.07 -0.30 -18.17
C HIS A 499 -2.31 0.16 -17.38
N ASP A 500 -2.13 1.00 -16.40
CA ASP A 500 -3.15 1.48 -15.46
C ASP A 500 -3.62 2.92 -15.73
N VAL A 501 -3.10 3.60 -16.76
CA VAL A 501 -3.46 5.02 -17.04
C VAL A 501 -4.93 5.17 -17.43
N GLY A 502 -5.60 4.08 -17.83
CA GLY A 502 -7.04 4.03 -18.08
C GLY A 502 -7.92 4.06 -16.84
N LYS A 503 -7.38 3.95 -15.64
CA LYS A 503 -8.14 4.02 -14.38
C LYS A 503 -8.71 5.44 -14.13
N GLY A 504 -9.85 5.50 -13.42
CA GLY A 504 -10.52 6.78 -13.11
C GLY A 504 -11.37 7.37 -14.25
N TYR A 505 -11.66 6.57 -15.29
CA TYR A 505 -12.69 6.86 -16.30
C TYR A 505 -13.93 6.01 -16.04
N ASP A 506 -15.09 6.41 -16.61
CA ASP A 506 -16.36 5.67 -16.44
C ASP A 506 -16.38 4.32 -17.17
N GLU A 507 -15.55 4.16 -18.19
CA GLU A 507 -15.43 2.94 -19.00
C GLU A 507 -14.44 1.94 -18.37
N ASP A 508 -14.46 0.70 -18.85
CA ASP A 508 -13.47 -0.31 -18.46
C ASP A 508 -12.04 0.18 -18.72
N HIS A 509 -11.21 0.16 -17.69
CA HIS A 509 -9.86 0.73 -17.73
C HIS A 509 -8.95 0.06 -18.77
N SER A 510 -9.16 -1.25 -19.06
CA SER A 510 -8.36 -1.99 -20.04
C SER A 510 -8.67 -1.52 -21.46
N GLU A 511 -9.97 -1.23 -21.76
CA GLU A 511 -10.39 -0.68 -23.06
C GLU A 511 -9.91 0.77 -23.24
N VAL A 512 -10.03 1.59 -22.18
CA VAL A 512 -9.47 2.95 -22.19
C VAL A 512 -7.94 2.89 -22.36
N GLY A 513 -7.28 2.00 -21.63
CA GLY A 513 -5.84 1.76 -21.70
C GLY A 513 -5.39 1.35 -23.11
N ARG A 514 -6.13 0.47 -23.78
CA ARG A 514 -5.85 0.08 -25.18
C ARG A 514 -5.83 1.28 -26.12
N ARG A 515 -6.87 2.14 -26.05
CA ARG A 515 -6.95 3.36 -26.87
C ARG A 515 -5.80 4.32 -26.57
N ILE A 516 -5.46 4.48 -25.30
CA ILE A 516 -4.30 5.28 -24.88
C ILE A 516 -3.00 4.70 -25.45
N ALA A 517 -2.84 3.37 -25.44
CA ALA A 517 -1.66 2.71 -25.98
C ALA A 517 -1.52 2.93 -27.51
N GLU A 518 -2.63 2.91 -28.25
CA GLU A 518 -2.66 3.23 -29.68
C GLU A 518 -2.26 4.69 -29.93
N ASP A 519 -2.81 5.65 -29.18
CA ASP A 519 -2.46 7.08 -29.27
C ASP A 519 -0.98 7.32 -28.95
N VAL A 520 -0.46 6.67 -27.90
CA VAL A 520 0.95 6.77 -27.48
C VAL A 520 1.87 6.16 -28.51
N ALA A 521 1.50 5.03 -29.11
CA ALA A 521 2.26 4.39 -30.18
C ALA A 521 2.38 5.29 -31.42
N GLU A 522 1.29 5.94 -31.85
CA GLU A 522 1.28 6.91 -32.93
C GLU A 522 2.16 8.13 -32.59
N ARG A 523 1.97 8.69 -31.38
CA ARG A 523 2.72 9.86 -30.91
C ARG A 523 4.23 9.61 -30.83
N LEU A 524 4.64 8.40 -30.44
CA LEU A 524 6.03 7.97 -30.33
C LEU A 524 6.56 7.31 -31.61
N HIS A 525 5.82 7.36 -32.73
CA HIS A 525 6.21 6.82 -34.03
C HIS A 525 6.66 5.34 -33.95
N LEU A 526 5.99 4.51 -33.16
CA LEU A 526 6.32 3.09 -33.07
C LEU A 526 6.00 2.35 -34.37
N PRO A 527 6.84 1.38 -34.80
CA PRO A 527 6.50 0.48 -35.88
C PRO A 527 5.21 -0.28 -35.60
N LYS A 528 4.41 -0.55 -36.65
CA LYS A 528 3.09 -1.21 -36.49
C LYS A 528 3.11 -2.49 -35.64
N PRO A 529 4.06 -3.45 -35.79
CA PRO A 529 4.09 -4.65 -34.96
C PRO A 529 4.34 -4.37 -33.46
N GLU A 530 5.10 -3.31 -33.15
CA GLU A 530 5.36 -2.87 -31.78
C GLU A 530 4.15 -2.14 -31.19
N ALA A 531 3.44 -1.34 -31.99
CA ALA A 531 2.20 -0.67 -31.60
C ALA A 531 1.09 -1.68 -31.27
N GLU A 532 0.89 -2.69 -32.11
CA GLU A 532 -0.07 -3.78 -31.89
C GLU A 532 0.27 -4.57 -30.60
N ARG A 533 1.54 -4.87 -30.37
CA ARG A 533 2.00 -5.55 -29.18
C ARG A 533 1.83 -4.71 -27.91
N LEU A 534 2.14 -3.40 -27.98
CA LEU A 534 1.90 -2.47 -26.87
C LEU A 534 0.41 -2.42 -26.51
N ALA A 535 -0.46 -2.25 -27.48
CA ALA A 535 -1.92 -2.20 -27.30
C ALA A 535 -2.43 -3.50 -26.67
N PHE A 536 -1.94 -4.66 -27.13
CA PHE A 536 -2.28 -5.97 -26.56
C PHE A 536 -1.84 -6.08 -25.10
N LEU A 537 -0.58 -5.75 -24.78
CA LEU A 537 -0.04 -5.85 -23.43
C LEU A 537 -0.82 -4.98 -22.43
N VAL A 538 -1.17 -3.76 -22.82
CA VAL A 538 -1.96 -2.86 -21.98
C VAL A 538 -3.41 -3.34 -21.84
N HIS A 539 -4.05 -3.75 -22.95
CA HIS A 539 -5.44 -4.26 -22.92
C HIS A 539 -5.56 -5.55 -22.10
N LYS A 540 -4.61 -6.45 -22.21
CA LYS A 540 -4.64 -7.79 -21.63
C LYS A 540 -3.67 -8.00 -20.46
N HIS A 541 -3.24 -6.91 -19.80
CA HIS A 541 -2.27 -7.01 -18.70
C HIS A 541 -2.71 -7.93 -17.54
N LEU A 542 -4.02 -8.00 -17.26
CA LEU A 542 -4.61 -8.89 -16.24
C LEU A 542 -4.86 -10.32 -16.71
N LEU A 543 -4.79 -10.61 -18.02
CA LEU A 543 -5.22 -11.89 -18.60
C LEU A 543 -4.47 -13.06 -17.99
N MET A 544 -3.14 -12.98 -17.93
CA MET A 544 -2.30 -14.07 -17.42
C MET A 544 -2.54 -14.33 -15.93
N VAL A 545 -2.70 -13.27 -15.15
CA VAL A 545 -3.02 -13.34 -13.71
C VAL A 545 -4.39 -13.97 -13.49
N HIS A 546 -5.41 -13.54 -14.24
CA HIS A 546 -6.74 -14.10 -14.15
C HIS A 546 -6.77 -15.60 -14.48
N LEU A 547 -6.05 -16.01 -15.54
CA LEU A 547 -6.01 -17.43 -15.90
C LEU A 547 -5.23 -18.26 -14.88
N ALA A 548 -4.04 -17.83 -14.49
CA ALA A 548 -3.20 -18.58 -13.55
C ALA A 548 -3.90 -18.79 -12.19
N PHE A 549 -4.61 -17.78 -11.69
CA PHE A 549 -5.17 -17.81 -10.33
C PHE A 549 -6.65 -18.26 -10.28
N ARG A 550 -7.39 -18.16 -11.39
CA ARG A 550 -8.84 -18.42 -11.42
C ARG A 550 -9.27 -19.55 -12.35
N ARG A 551 -8.40 -20.04 -13.21
CA ARG A 551 -8.74 -21.12 -14.14
C ARG A 551 -7.77 -22.28 -14.00
N ASN A 552 -8.26 -23.43 -14.38
CA ASN A 552 -7.39 -24.58 -14.48
C ASN A 552 -6.55 -24.50 -15.76
N VAL A 553 -5.31 -24.15 -15.59
CA VAL A 553 -4.36 -23.95 -16.71
C VAL A 553 -3.95 -25.25 -17.40
N THR A 554 -4.30 -26.40 -16.84
CA THR A 554 -4.03 -27.72 -17.47
C THR A 554 -5.17 -28.14 -18.42
N GLU A 555 -6.29 -27.44 -18.44
CA GLU A 555 -7.36 -27.69 -19.41
C GLU A 555 -6.93 -27.27 -20.82
N PRO A 556 -6.93 -28.18 -21.81
CA PRO A 556 -6.48 -27.86 -23.17
C PRO A 556 -7.20 -26.68 -23.80
N GLY A 557 -8.51 -26.53 -23.52
CA GLY A 557 -9.35 -25.44 -24.04
C GLY A 557 -8.89 -24.08 -23.56
N VAL A 558 -8.60 -23.94 -22.25
CA VAL A 558 -8.10 -22.71 -21.63
C VAL A 558 -6.74 -22.33 -22.22
N LEU A 559 -5.83 -23.30 -22.29
CA LEU A 559 -4.48 -23.10 -22.77
C LEU A 559 -4.45 -22.72 -24.27
N LEU A 560 -5.23 -23.41 -25.10
CA LEU A 560 -5.32 -23.11 -26.53
C LEU A 560 -5.88 -21.71 -26.78
N GLN A 561 -6.96 -21.32 -26.08
CA GLN A 561 -7.53 -19.98 -26.19
C GLN A 561 -6.50 -18.91 -25.79
N PHE A 562 -5.83 -19.11 -24.65
CA PHE A 562 -4.79 -18.19 -24.18
C PHE A 562 -3.64 -18.04 -25.19
N THR A 563 -3.16 -19.15 -25.76
CA THR A 563 -2.08 -19.11 -26.76
C THR A 563 -2.51 -18.47 -28.07
N GLN A 564 -3.78 -18.62 -28.49
CA GLN A 564 -4.36 -17.92 -29.62
C GLN A 564 -4.41 -16.40 -29.38
N ASP A 565 -4.87 -15.98 -28.21
CA ASP A 565 -4.95 -14.57 -27.82
C ASP A 565 -3.55 -13.92 -27.79
N VAL A 566 -2.57 -14.59 -27.21
CA VAL A 566 -1.18 -14.10 -27.11
C VAL A 566 -0.45 -14.10 -28.45
N GLY A 567 -0.70 -15.09 -29.28
CA GLY A 567 -0.28 -15.20 -30.68
C GLY A 567 1.19 -15.56 -30.93
N ASN A 568 2.14 -15.15 -30.06
CA ASN A 568 3.57 -15.43 -30.30
C ASN A 568 4.41 -15.48 -29.01
N PRO A 569 5.59 -16.17 -29.03
CA PRO A 569 6.46 -16.32 -27.87
C PRO A 569 6.99 -15.01 -27.29
N GLN A 570 7.22 -13.98 -28.11
CA GLN A 570 7.77 -12.70 -27.62
C GLN A 570 6.72 -11.95 -26.78
N THR A 571 5.48 -11.89 -27.25
CA THR A 571 4.37 -11.30 -26.49
C THR A 571 4.12 -12.06 -25.18
N LEU A 572 4.22 -13.39 -25.18
CA LEU A 572 4.11 -14.20 -23.96
C LEU A 572 5.19 -13.87 -22.94
N LYS A 573 6.45 -13.75 -23.37
CA LYS A 573 7.56 -13.35 -22.49
C LYS A 573 7.32 -11.98 -21.85
N GLU A 574 6.92 -11.01 -22.67
CA GLU A 574 6.63 -9.65 -22.19
C GLU A 574 5.42 -9.64 -21.22
N LEU A 575 4.34 -10.37 -21.54
CA LEU A 575 3.16 -10.48 -20.67
C LEU A 575 3.48 -11.16 -19.33
N TYR A 576 4.30 -12.20 -19.34
CA TYR A 576 4.73 -12.89 -18.13
C TYR A 576 5.52 -11.97 -17.18
N VAL A 577 6.52 -11.26 -17.72
CA VAL A 577 7.31 -10.31 -16.91
C VAL A 577 6.45 -9.12 -16.47
N LEU A 578 5.54 -8.64 -17.32
CA LEU A 578 4.59 -7.58 -16.99
C LEU A 578 3.73 -8.00 -15.80
N SER A 579 3.07 -9.17 -15.87
CA SER A 579 2.19 -9.68 -14.81
C SER A 579 2.92 -9.88 -13.47
N ALA A 580 4.15 -10.43 -13.51
CA ALA A 580 4.99 -10.59 -12.32
C ALA A 580 5.39 -9.24 -11.72
N SER A 581 5.73 -8.26 -12.58
CA SER A 581 6.12 -6.92 -12.15
C SER A 581 4.96 -6.14 -11.56
N ASP A 582 3.79 -6.26 -12.14
CA ASP A 582 2.55 -5.63 -11.67
C ASP A 582 2.20 -6.12 -10.26
N LEU A 583 2.16 -7.43 -10.04
CA LEU A 583 1.93 -8.02 -8.71
C LEU A 583 3.00 -7.57 -7.69
N SER A 584 4.27 -7.53 -8.09
CA SER A 584 5.36 -7.08 -7.21
C SER A 584 5.24 -5.58 -6.86
N GLY A 585 4.67 -4.77 -7.76
CA GLY A 585 4.48 -3.33 -7.59
C GLY A 585 3.36 -2.96 -6.63
N VAL A 586 2.43 -3.87 -6.32
CA VAL A 586 1.32 -3.63 -5.38
C VAL A 586 1.82 -3.56 -3.93
N GLY A 587 2.75 -4.44 -3.55
CA GLY A 587 3.32 -4.47 -2.20
C GLY A 587 4.12 -5.74 -1.92
N PRO A 588 4.95 -5.75 -0.86
CA PRO A 588 5.86 -6.87 -0.56
C PRO A 588 5.14 -8.19 -0.24
N GLU A 589 3.90 -8.13 0.26
CA GLU A 589 3.11 -9.32 0.63
C GLU A 589 2.27 -9.86 -0.53
N VAL A 590 2.18 -9.14 -1.65
CA VAL A 590 1.32 -9.51 -2.78
C VAL A 590 2.01 -10.49 -3.73
N TRP A 591 3.32 -10.32 -3.96
CA TRP A 591 4.14 -11.22 -4.76
C TRP A 591 4.70 -12.33 -3.87
N THR A 592 4.08 -13.52 -3.88
CA THR A 592 4.51 -14.70 -3.12
C THR A 592 5.12 -15.75 -4.04
N GLU A 593 5.93 -16.65 -3.48
CA GLU A 593 6.54 -17.76 -4.24
C GLU A 593 5.47 -18.65 -4.89
N TRP A 594 4.36 -18.89 -4.21
CA TRP A 594 3.23 -19.63 -4.76
C TRP A 594 2.62 -18.96 -6.00
N LYS A 595 2.42 -17.62 -5.98
CA LYS A 595 1.93 -16.88 -7.16
C LYS A 595 2.93 -16.90 -8.32
N ALA A 596 4.22 -16.84 -7.98
CA ALA A 596 5.30 -16.99 -8.95
C ALA A 596 5.28 -18.36 -9.62
N GLU A 597 5.03 -19.43 -8.85
CA GLU A 597 4.90 -20.80 -9.36
C GLU A 597 3.73 -20.92 -10.33
N LEU A 598 2.53 -20.46 -9.95
CA LEU A 598 1.34 -20.54 -10.82
C LEU A 598 1.52 -19.80 -12.14
N LEU A 599 2.10 -18.60 -12.11
CA LEU A 599 2.40 -17.87 -13.34
C LEU A 599 3.44 -18.60 -14.19
N SER A 600 4.44 -19.23 -13.57
CA SER A 600 5.49 -19.97 -14.26
C SER A 600 4.92 -21.22 -14.95
N ILE A 601 4.00 -21.94 -14.28
CA ILE A 601 3.31 -23.11 -14.87
C ILE A 601 2.55 -22.69 -16.14
N LEU A 602 1.73 -21.62 -16.06
CA LEU A 602 0.99 -21.12 -17.23
C LEU A 602 1.94 -20.66 -18.36
N TYR A 603 3.04 -19.99 -17.99
CA TYR A 603 4.04 -19.55 -18.96
C TYR A 603 4.68 -20.72 -19.69
N ASP A 604 5.12 -21.77 -18.96
CA ASP A 604 5.81 -22.93 -19.52
C ASP A 604 4.88 -23.76 -20.42
N GLU A 605 3.63 -23.98 -20.01
CA GLU A 605 2.64 -24.69 -20.81
C GLU A 605 2.27 -23.91 -22.07
N ALA A 606 2.05 -22.60 -21.97
CA ALA A 606 1.77 -21.76 -23.12
C ALA A 606 2.97 -21.67 -24.08
N MET A 607 4.19 -21.57 -23.56
CA MET A 607 5.41 -21.56 -24.34
C MET A 607 5.60 -22.88 -25.10
N HIS A 608 5.27 -24.01 -24.46
CA HIS A 608 5.32 -25.34 -25.07
C HIS A 608 4.38 -25.40 -26.30
N VAL A 609 3.13 -24.91 -26.14
CA VAL A 609 2.15 -24.88 -27.26
C VAL A 609 2.59 -23.92 -28.35
N LEU A 610 3.02 -22.70 -28.03
CA LEU A 610 3.50 -21.70 -29.00
C LEU A 610 4.76 -22.15 -29.74
N SER A 611 5.52 -23.11 -29.18
CA SER A 611 6.65 -23.75 -29.85
C SER A 611 6.27 -24.90 -30.79
N GLY A 612 4.95 -25.09 -31.03
CA GLY A 612 4.44 -26.08 -31.98
C GLY A 612 4.20 -27.48 -31.40
N HIS A 613 4.24 -27.62 -30.09
CA HIS A 613 3.93 -28.88 -29.41
C HIS A 613 2.46 -28.96 -29.00
N ARG A 614 1.93 -30.18 -28.82
CA ARG A 614 0.60 -30.38 -28.27
C ARG A 614 0.60 -30.12 -26.76
N PRO A 615 -0.52 -29.65 -26.18
CA PRO A 615 -0.69 -29.53 -24.72
C PRO A 615 -0.27 -30.82 -24.00
N ARG A 616 0.34 -30.68 -22.81
CA ARG A 616 0.84 -31.85 -22.05
C ARG A 616 -0.26 -32.72 -21.45
N SER A 617 -1.49 -32.20 -21.38
CA SER A 617 -2.69 -32.86 -20.87
C SER A 617 -3.39 -33.78 -21.89
N ASP A 618 -2.68 -34.30 -22.91
CA ASP A 618 -3.23 -35.22 -23.92
C ASP A 618 -3.71 -36.52 -23.23
N GLN A 619 -4.96 -36.90 -23.48
CA GLN A 619 -5.60 -38.10 -22.88
C GLN A 619 -4.77 -39.39 -23.00
N LYS A 620 -4.06 -39.55 -24.12
CA LYS A 620 -3.18 -40.70 -24.31
C LYS A 620 -2.01 -40.73 -23.32
N ARG A 621 -1.44 -39.56 -23.03
CA ARG A 621 -0.33 -39.41 -22.06
C ARG A 621 -0.81 -39.68 -20.63
N ILE A 622 -2.03 -39.24 -20.30
CA ILE A 622 -2.64 -39.51 -18.99
C ILE A 622 -2.87 -41.00 -18.80
N GLU A 623 -3.35 -41.69 -19.83
CA GLU A 623 -3.54 -43.14 -19.77
C GLU A 623 -2.21 -43.89 -19.62
N ASP A 624 -1.18 -43.51 -20.37
CA ASP A 624 0.18 -44.05 -20.22
C ASP A 624 0.75 -43.80 -18.80
N LEU A 625 0.42 -42.66 -18.20
CA LEU A 625 0.83 -42.30 -16.84
C LEU A 625 0.10 -43.13 -15.79
N ARG A 626 -1.21 -43.34 -15.93
CA ARG A 626 -2.02 -44.23 -15.04
C ARG A 626 -1.45 -45.61 -15.01
N GLN A 627 -1.20 -46.18 -16.18
CA GLN A 627 -0.65 -47.54 -16.30
C GLN A 627 0.73 -47.63 -15.63
N LYS A 628 1.60 -46.68 -15.89
CA LYS A 628 2.95 -46.64 -15.30
C LYS A 628 2.94 -46.52 -13.77
N ILE A 629 2.03 -45.71 -13.22
CA ILE A 629 1.87 -45.55 -11.76
C ILE A 629 1.33 -46.85 -11.15
N ALA A 630 0.32 -47.46 -11.75
CA ALA A 630 -0.24 -48.70 -11.27
C ALA A 630 0.82 -49.85 -11.25
N GLU A 631 1.59 -49.97 -12.33
CA GLU A 631 2.71 -50.94 -12.41
C GLU A 631 3.78 -50.70 -11.31
N LYS A 632 4.15 -49.47 -11.07
CA LYS A 632 5.11 -49.12 -9.99
C LYS A 632 4.56 -49.38 -8.61
N PHE A 633 3.31 -49.06 -8.34
CA PHE A 633 2.65 -49.35 -7.07
C PHE A 633 2.61 -50.88 -6.81
N ALA A 634 2.22 -51.67 -7.81
CA ALA A 634 2.20 -53.13 -7.70
C ALA A 634 3.58 -53.75 -7.42
N GLN A 635 4.64 -53.17 -7.96
CA GLN A 635 6.01 -53.61 -7.71
C GLN A 635 6.53 -53.30 -6.28
N GLN A 636 6.01 -52.23 -5.65
CA GLN A 636 6.39 -51.79 -4.32
C GLN A 636 5.55 -52.47 -3.21
N SER A 637 4.43 -53.07 -3.53
CA SER A 637 3.52 -53.69 -2.55
C SER A 637 3.99 -55.07 -2.08
N PRO A 638 4.12 -55.32 -0.75
CA PRO A 638 4.81 -56.50 -0.24
C PRO A 638 4.03 -57.81 -0.21
N MET A 639 2.73 -57.85 -0.42
CA MET A 639 1.89 -58.96 0.04
C MET A 639 0.83 -59.52 -0.94
N ALA A 640 0.68 -59.07 -2.17
CA ALA A 640 -0.35 -59.57 -3.06
C ALA A 640 0.20 -60.08 -4.41
N LYS A 641 -0.55 -60.91 -5.12
CA LYS A 641 -0.27 -61.20 -6.53
C LYS A 641 -0.23 -59.88 -7.30
N ILE A 642 0.92 -59.58 -7.88
CA ILE A 642 1.18 -58.30 -8.59
C ILE A 642 0.01 -57.91 -9.52
N SER A 643 -0.61 -58.88 -10.19
CA SER A 643 -1.75 -58.64 -11.07
C SER A 643 -2.99 -58.08 -10.38
N THR A 644 -3.33 -58.56 -9.18
CA THR A 644 -4.54 -58.05 -8.45
C THR A 644 -4.32 -56.64 -7.84
N VAL A 645 -3.11 -56.34 -7.41
CA VAL A 645 -2.74 -55.02 -6.91
C VAL A 645 -2.71 -54.01 -8.05
N ASN A 646 -2.17 -54.42 -9.21
CA ASN A 646 -2.17 -53.59 -10.39
C ASN A 646 -3.59 -53.25 -10.87
N GLU A 647 -4.48 -54.23 -10.99
CA GLU A 647 -5.89 -54.06 -11.37
C GLU A 647 -6.64 -53.16 -10.39
N TRP A 648 -6.37 -53.28 -9.09
CA TRP A 648 -6.95 -52.41 -8.08
C TRP A 648 -6.44 -50.95 -8.25
N ALA A 649 -5.14 -50.77 -8.35
CA ALA A 649 -4.55 -49.43 -8.51
C ALA A 649 -5.01 -48.75 -9.82
N GLU A 650 -5.05 -49.50 -10.95
CA GLU A 650 -5.60 -48.99 -12.20
C GLU A 650 -7.08 -48.57 -12.05
N ASN A 651 -7.87 -49.34 -11.32
CA ASN A 651 -9.27 -48.99 -11.11
C ASN A 651 -9.43 -47.74 -10.27
N GLU A 652 -8.71 -47.60 -9.17
CA GLU A 652 -8.73 -46.37 -8.34
C GLU A 652 -8.29 -45.14 -9.15
N LEU A 653 -7.20 -45.24 -9.91
CA LEU A 653 -6.67 -44.17 -10.74
C LEU A 653 -7.63 -43.76 -11.89
N LYS A 654 -8.52 -44.64 -12.37
CA LYS A 654 -9.53 -44.28 -13.40
C LYS A 654 -10.56 -43.28 -12.90
N GLY A 655 -10.88 -43.30 -11.61
CA GLY A 655 -11.78 -42.33 -10.99
C GLY A 655 -11.17 -40.97 -10.80
N LEU A 656 -9.83 -40.84 -10.79
CA LEU A 656 -9.16 -39.59 -10.58
C LEU A 656 -9.12 -38.70 -11.83
N SER A 657 -9.30 -37.39 -11.64
CA SER A 657 -9.30 -36.42 -12.73
C SER A 657 -7.96 -36.38 -13.48
N PRO A 658 -7.97 -36.06 -14.80
CA PRO A 658 -6.76 -35.76 -15.54
C PRO A 658 -5.91 -34.68 -14.87
N GLN A 659 -6.53 -33.75 -14.19
CA GLN A 659 -5.93 -32.64 -13.48
C GLN A 659 -5.09 -33.09 -12.27
N TYR A 660 -5.63 -34.00 -11.46
CA TYR A 660 -4.91 -34.60 -10.37
C TYR A 660 -3.62 -35.28 -10.84
N LEU A 661 -3.77 -36.13 -11.89
CA LEU A 661 -2.64 -36.89 -12.46
C LEU A 661 -1.58 -35.99 -13.13
N ALA A 662 -1.97 -34.82 -13.62
CA ALA A 662 -1.05 -33.87 -14.24
C ALA A 662 -0.31 -32.98 -13.22
N ASN A 663 -0.95 -32.65 -12.09
CA ASN A 663 -0.46 -31.67 -11.13
C ASN A 663 0.19 -32.30 -9.89
N VAL A 664 -0.10 -33.58 -9.58
CA VAL A 664 0.48 -34.28 -8.43
C VAL A 664 1.69 -35.10 -8.87
N SER A 665 2.77 -35.03 -8.10
CA SER A 665 3.96 -35.82 -8.44
C SER A 665 3.72 -37.32 -8.36
N GLU A 666 4.41 -38.07 -9.20
CA GLU A 666 4.29 -39.53 -9.24
C GLU A 666 4.52 -40.16 -7.85
N THR A 667 5.47 -39.63 -7.08
CA THR A 667 5.76 -40.09 -5.72
C THR A 667 4.61 -39.85 -4.75
N GLN A 668 3.95 -38.69 -4.86
CA GLN A 668 2.79 -38.39 -4.04
C GLN A 668 1.57 -39.23 -4.38
N ILE A 669 1.33 -39.52 -5.67
CA ILE A 669 0.25 -40.40 -6.10
C ILE A 669 0.46 -41.83 -5.56
N LEU A 670 1.71 -42.33 -5.59
CA LEU A 670 2.03 -43.62 -5.00
C LEU A 670 1.79 -43.66 -3.49
N ASP A 671 2.09 -42.58 -2.78
CA ASP A 671 1.86 -42.43 -1.35
C ASP A 671 0.36 -42.31 -1.02
N ASP A 672 -0.42 -41.66 -1.89
CA ASP A 672 -1.89 -41.62 -1.79
C ASP A 672 -2.49 -43.02 -1.95
N LEU A 673 -2.07 -43.80 -2.95
CA LEU A 673 -2.50 -45.16 -3.14
C LEU A 673 -2.12 -46.06 -1.96
N ALA A 674 -0.89 -45.90 -1.41
CA ALA A 674 -0.45 -46.62 -0.22
C ALA A 674 -1.27 -46.28 1.02
N THR A 675 -1.69 -45.02 1.18
CA THR A 675 -2.56 -44.58 2.24
C THR A 675 -3.99 -45.09 2.09
N LEU A 676 -4.51 -45.13 0.87
CA LEU A 676 -5.80 -45.71 0.54
C LEU A 676 -5.87 -47.20 0.91
N ASP A 677 -4.83 -47.96 0.56
CA ASP A 677 -4.71 -49.38 0.86
C ASP A 677 -4.64 -49.69 2.37
N ASN A 678 -4.06 -48.76 3.14
CA ASN A 678 -3.82 -48.89 4.58
C ASN A 678 -4.64 -47.90 5.45
N LEU A 679 -5.83 -47.51 5.00
CA LEU A 679 -6.62 -46.50 5.73
C LEU A 679 -7.03 -47.00 7.12
N PRO A 680 -6.93 -46.18 8.20
CA PRO A 680 -7.32 -46.54 9.56
C PRO A 680 -8.77 -47.05 9.66
N GLU A 681 -9.09 -47.81 10.73
CA GLU A 681 -10.47 -48.36 10.95
C GLU A 681 -11.52 -47.25 10.99
N GLU A 682 -11.19 -46.07 11.53
CA GLU A 682 -12.05 -44.89 11.57
C GLU A 682 -12.38 -44.32 10.18
N GLY A 683 -11.61 -44.67 9.18
CA GLY A 683 -11.91 -44.36 7.79
C GLY A 683 -11.46 -42.97 7.30
N VAL A 684 -10.59 -42.28 8.04
CA VAL A 684 -10.01 -40.98 7.65
C VAL A 684 -8.53 -40.92 8.00
N SER A 685 -7.73 -40.42 7.09
CA SER A 685 -6.33 -40.03 7.28
C SER A 685 -6.14 -38.56 6.94
N VAL A 686 -5.47 -37.81 7.83
CA VAL A 686 -5.12 -36.40 7.59
C VAL A 686 -3.63 -36.23 7.83
N MET A 687 -2.92 -35.63 6.87
CA MET A 687 -1.48 -35.35 6.95
C MET A 687 -1.22 -33.94 6.45
N GLY A 688 -0.41 -33.17 7.20
CA GLY A 688 0.03 -31.82 6.85
C GLY A 688 1.54 -31.78 6.59
N GLU A 689 1.93 -31.11 5.53
CA GLU A 689 3.34 -30.91 5.16
C GLU A 689 3.57 -29.44 4.81
N TYR A 690 4.58 -28.83 5.44
CA TYR A 690 5.00 -27.48 5.12
C TYR A 690 5.94 -27.48 3.93
N ASP A 691 5.63 -26.67 2.93
CA ASP A 691 6.44 -26.46 1.74
C ASP A 691 7.26 -25.16 1.88
N PRO A 692 8.56 -25.25 2.09
CA PRO A 692 9.42 -24.08 2.28
C PRO A 692 9.62 -23.27 0.99
N ASP A 693 9.41 -23.89 -0.19
CA ASP A 693 9.61 -23.22 -1.47
C ASP A 693 8.43 -22.27 -1.79
N THR A 694 7.22 -22.64 -1.39
CA THR A 694 6.00 -21.83 -1.59
C THR A 694 5.54 -21.10 -0.34
N LEU A 695 6.16 -21.34 0.82
CA LEU A 695 5.76 -20.84 2.15
C LEU A 695 4.30 -21.19 2.51
N THR A 696 3.83 -22.35 2.06
CA THR A 696 2.47 -22.85 2.29
C THR A 696 2.50 -24.18 3.05
N THR A 697 1.37 -24.56 3.66
CA THR A 697 1.16 -25.89 4.19
C THR A 697 0.12 -26.61 3.37
N VAL A 698 0.40 -27.86 2.99
CA VAL A 698 -0.56 -28.71 2.26
C VAL A 698 -1.12 -29.74 3.25
N TYR A 699 -2.43 -29.66 3.51
CA TYR A 699 -3.15 -30.68 4.25
C TYR A 699 -3.78 -31.66 3.26
N ARG A 700 -3.43 -32.94 3.38
CA ARG A 700 -3.96 -34.04 2.60
C ARG A 700 -4.97 -34.81 3.44
N VAL A 701 -6.18 -34.99 2.92
CA VAL A 701 -7.27 -35.72 3.55
C VAL A 701 -7.64 -36.90 2.66
N ILE A 702 -7.61 -38.12 3.23
CA ILE A 702 -8.10 -39.33 2.55
C ILE A 702 -9.19 -39.90 3.42
N ALA A 703 -10.39 -40.14 2.85
CA ALA A 703 -11.56 -40.55 3.59
C ALA A 703 -12.41 -41.61 2.85
N LYS A 704 -13.07 -42.46 3.64
CA LYS A 704 -14.05 -43.45 3.12
C LYS A 704 -15.29 -42.80 2.48
N PRO A 705 -16.01 -43.48 1.56
CA PRO A 705 -17.14 -42.88 0.85
C PRO A 705 -18.22 -42.27 1.75
N VAL A 706 -18.49 -42.89 2.90
CA VAL A 706 -19.49 -42.40 3.88
C VAL A 706 -19.14 -41.04 4.47
N LEU A 707 -17.86 -40.62 4.46
CA LEU A 707 -17.37 -39.37 5.02
C LEU A 707 -17.12 -38.31 3.93
N ASN A 708 -17.14 -38.71 2.66
CA ASN A 708 -16.76 -37.82 1.53
C ASN A 708 -17.66 -36.59 1.41
N GLU A 709 -18.99 -36.74 1.55
CA GLU A 709 -19.96 -35.64 1.36
C GLU A 709 -19.77 -34.43 2.30
N GLY A 710 -18.89 -34.50 3.26
CA GLY A 710 -18.65 -33.43 4.25
C GLY A 710 -17.23 -32.95 4.31
N CYS A 711 -16.27 -33.57 3.63
CA CYS A 711 -14.84 -33.28 3.75
C CYS A 711 -14.50 -31.83 3.44
N PHE A 712 -14.93 -31.31 2.27
CA PHE A 712 -14.65 -29.92 1.86
C PHE A 712 -15.24 -28.90 2.83
N THR A 713 -16.52 -29.07 3.24
CA THR A 713 -17.18 -28.15 4.18
C THR A 713 -16.48 -28.19 5.55
N ALA A 714 -16.14 -29.38 6.04
CA ALA A 714 -15.43 -29.54 7.31
C ALA A 714 -14.04 -28.89 7.26
N ALA A 715 -13.30 -29.10 6.20
CA ALA A 715 -11.98 -28.50 5.98
C ALA A 715 -12.07 -26.97 5.91
N ALA A 716 -12.96 -26.41 5.07
CA ALA A 716 -13.17 -24.97 4.97
C ALA A 716 -13.50 -24.34 6.31
N GLY A 717 -14.35 -24.97 7.11
CA GLY A 717 -14.70 -24.48 8.45
C GLY A 717 -13.56 -24.53 9.47
N VAL A 718 -12.82 -25.63 9.54
CA VAL A 718 -11.68 -25.76 10.47
C VAL A 718 -10.57 -24.79 10.10
N LEU A 719 -10.18 -24.72 8.83
CA LEU A 719 -9.10 -23.88 8.35
C LEU A 719 -9.43 -22.40 8.57
N ALA A 720 -10.65 -21.96 8.23
CA ALA A 720 -11.11 -20.61 8.51
C ALA A 720 -11.12 -20.29 10.01
N ALA A 721 -11.62 -21.21 10.87
CA ALA A 721 -11.63 -21.03 12.32
C ALA A 721 -10.21 -20.91 12.89
N LYS A 722 -9.21 -21.52 12.27
CA LYS A 722 -7.78 -21.48 12.69
C LYS A 722 -7.00 -20.37 12.01
N ARG A 723 -7.64 -19.41 11.30
CA ARG A 723 -7.00 -18.32 10.59
C ARG A 723 -6.01 -18.79 9.51
N MET A 724 -6.42 -19.82 8.80
CA MET A 724 -5.68 -20.30 7.63
C MET A 724 -6.43 -19.90 6.37
N GLN A 725 -5.76 -19.18 5.51
CA GLN A 725 -6.27 -18.82 4.19
C GLN A 725 -6.06 -20.01 3.24
N ILE A 726 -7.14 -20.61 2.76
CA ILE A 726 -7.07 -21.59 1.69
C ILE A 726 -6.75 -20.83 0.40
N VAL A 727 -5.70 -21.23 -0.29
CA VAL A 727 -5.29 -20.63 -1.57
C VAL A 727 -5.62 -21.53 -2.76
N ASP A 728 -5.69 -22.84 -2.51
CA ASP A 728 -6.05 -23.85 -3.51
C ASP A 728 -6.61 -25.10 -2.82
N ALA A 729 -7.63 -25.72 -3.40
CA ALA A 729 -8.17 -26.97 -2.92
C ALA A 729 -8.53 -27.89 -4.10
N VAL A 730 -7.91 -29.04 -4.15
CA VAL A 730 -8.19 -30.09 -5.12
C VAL A 730 -8.98 -31.20 -4.41
N ILE A 731 -10.16 -31.47 -4.88
CA ILE A 731 -11.08 -32.43 -4.32
C ILE A 731 -11.26 -33.58 -5.34
N GLU A 732 -10.87 -34.78 -4.98
CA GLU A 732 -10.89 -35.92 -5.88
C GLU A 732 -11.67 -37.08 -5.27
N THR A 733 -12.38 -37.77 -6.10
CA THR A 733 -13.10 -39.00 -5.71
C THR A 733 -12.64 -40.16 -6.60
N THR A 734 -12.14 -41.24 -5.98
CA THR A 734 -11.70 -42.45 -6.70
C THR A 734 -12.88 -43.23 -7.25
N ALA A 735 -12.63 -44.23 -8.10
CA ALA A 735 -13.68 -45.11 -8.65
C ALA A 735 -14.45 -45.90 -7.55
N SER A 736 -13.83 -46.15 -6.41
CA SER A 736 -14.48 -46.76 -5.23
C SER A 736 -15.24 -45.74 -4.36
N GLY A 737 -15.24 -44.44 -4.71
CA GLY A 737 -15.90 -43.36 -3.97
C GLY A 737 -15.11 -42.84 -2.78
N MET A 738 -13.84 -43.19 -2.65
CA MET A 738 -12.93 -42.64 -1.62
C MET A 738 -12.56 -41.19 -1.96
N ALA A 739 -12.50 -40.30 -0.96
CA ALA A 739 -12.01 -38.94 -1.13
C ALA A 739 -10.47 -38.88 -1.02
N ILE A 740 -9.86 -38.09 -1.90
CA ILE A 740 -8.45 -37.66 -1.82
C ILE A 740 -8.41 -36.14 -1.99
N ASP A 741 -8.51 -35.42 -0.88
CA ASP A 741 -8.54 -33.98 -0.92
C ASP A 741 -7.19 -33.39 -0.52
N ARG A 742 -6.80 -32.30 -1.18
CA ARG A 742 -5.59 -31.52 -0.87
C ARG A 742 -5.93 -30.06 -0.68
N TYR A 743 -5.61 -29.52 0.46
CA TYR A 743 -5.83 -28.11 0.83
C TYR A 743 -4.49 -27.42 0.99
N ARG A 744 -4.16 -26.51 0.10
CA ARG A 744 -2.98 -25.65 0.22
C ARG A 744 -3.40 -24.39 0.96
N VAL A 745 -2.70 -24.07 2.06
CA VAL A 745 -3.08 -22.96 2.95
C VAL A 745 -1.87 -22.09 3.31
N MET A 746 -2.13 -20.82 3.57
CA MET A 746 -1.22 -19.90 4.26
C MET A 746 -1.72 -19.70 5.69
N ASP A 747 -0.84 -19.81 6.68
CA ASP A 747 -1.17 -19.58 8.10
C ASP A 747 -0.93 -18.12 8.44
N GLU A 748 -1.98 -17.35 8.75
CA GLU A 748 -1.89 -15.92 9.07
C GLU A 748 -1.19 -15.63 10.41
N ASP A 749 -1.05 -16.64 11.28
CA ASP A 749 -0.37 -16.50 12.56
C ASP A 749 1.16 -16.76 12.44
N PHE A 750 1.65 -17.25 11.28
CA PHE A 750 3.05 -17.61 11.04
C PHE A 750 3.51 -17.16 9.64
N GLU A 751 4.27 -16.06 9.57
CA GLU A 751 4.77 -15.48 8.29
C GLU A 751 5.87 -16.32 7.60
N ASN A 752 6.50 -17.26 8.33
CA ASN A 752 7.60 -18.10 7.86
C ASN A 752 7.27 -19.57 8.11
N GLU A 753 8.23 -20.36 8.54
CA GLU A 753 8.08 -21.78 8.82
C GLU A 753 6.97 -22.04 9.86
N VAL A 754 5.95 -22.82 9.48
CA VAL A 754 4.87 -23.21 10.38
C VAL A 754 5.38 -24.31 11.33
N PRO A 755 5.26 -24.14 12.67
CA PRO A 755 5.76 -25.12 13.62
C PRO A 755 5.03 -26.47 13.51
N LYS A 756 5.74 -27.57 13.69
CA LYS A 756 5.18 -28.94 13.60
C LYS A 756 3.99 -29.18 14.55
N TRP A 757 4.01 -28.56 15.75
CA TRP A 757 2.89 -28.66 16.69
C TRP A 757 1.61 -28.01 16.15
N ARG A 758 1.77 -26.93 15.37
CA ARG A 758 0.64 -26.22 14.72
C ARG A 758 0.02 -27.07 13.62
N ILE A 759 0.85 -27.70 12.80
CA ILE A 759 0.42 -28.64 11.76
C ILE A 759 -0.34 -29.81 12.40
N ALA A 760 0.23 -30.44 13.43
CA ALA A 760 -0.40 -31.55 14.14
C ALA A 760 -1.71 -31.16 14.88
N GLU A 761 -1.83 -29.94 15.36
CA GLU A 761 -3.08 -29.41 15.92
C GLU A 761 -4.17 -29.38 14.85
N VAL A 762 -3.87 -28.85 13.67
CA VAL A 762 -4.84 -28.72 12.56
C VAL A 762 -5.21 -30.08 11.99
N GLU A 763 -4.27 -31.00 11.82
CA GLU A 763 -4.55 -32.41 11.42
C GLU A 763 -5.59 -33.06 12.34
N ARG A 764 -5.40 -32.92 13.66
CA ARG A 764 -6.33 -33.48 14.66
C ARG A 764 -7.71 -32.83 14.55
N LEU A 765 -7.78 -31.48 14.37
CA LEU A 765 -9.06 -30.77 14.26
C LEU A 765 -9.79 -31.12 12.97
N LEU A 766 -9.09 -31.22 11.85
CA LEU A 766 -9.64 -31.66 10.56
C LEU A 766 -10.23 -33.07 10.69
N ARG A 767 -9.46 -34.00 11.26
CA ARG A 767 -9.91 -35.37 11.51
C ARG A 767 -11.17 -35.40 12.36
N SER A 768 -11.19 -34.74 13.51
CA SER A 768 -12.37 -34.71 14.39
C SER A 768 -13.59 -34.03 13.75
N ALA A 769 -13.40 -33.02 12.91
CA ALA A 769 -14.50 -32.38 12.18
C ALA A 769 -15.10 -33.28 11.11
N ILE A 770 -14.26 -34.00 10.33
CA ILE A 770 -14.69 -34.94 9.29
C ILE A 770 -15.44 -36.14 9.91
N LEU A 771 -14.99 -36.63 11.08
CA LEU A 771 -15.67 -37.69 11.83
C LEU A 771 -16.96 -37.20 12.53
N GLY A 772 -17.30 -35.90 12.46
CA GLY A 772 -18.50 -35.36 13.12
C GLY A 772 -18.35 -35.18 14.64
N GLU A 773 -17.17 -35.39 15.22
CA GLU A 773 -16.89 -35.26 16.65
C GLU A 773 -16.78 -33.81 17.10
N LEU A 774 -16.50 -32.89 16.17
CA LEU A 774 -16.27 -31.48 16.41
C LEU A 774 -17.29 -30.63 15.64
N ALA A 775 -18.08 -29.84 16.37
CA ALA A 775 -18.96 -28.86 15.77
C ALA A 775 -18.18 -27.59 15.38
N ILE A 776 -18.13 -27.24 14.11
CA ILE A 776 -17.39 -26.11 13.54
C ILE A 776 -17.81 -24.77 14.19
N PRO A 777 -19.10 -24.47 14.45
CA PRO A 777 -19.51 -23.25 15.14
C PRO A 777 -18.85 -23.09 16.53
N LYS A 778 -18.64 -24.18 17.27
CA LYS A 778 -17.94 -24.15 18.56
C LYS A 778 -16.46 -23.80 18.41
N LEU A 779 -15.84 -24.17 17.29
CA LEU A 779 -14.46 -23.84 17.00
C LEU A 779 -14.30 -22.35 16.72
N PHE A 780 -15.20 -21.75 15.95
CA PHE A 780 -15.22 -20.30 15.73
C PHE A 780 -15.35 -19.52 17.04
N ARG A 781 -16.24 -19.94 17.97
CA ARG A 781 -16.39 -19.33 19.31
C ARG A 781 -15.12 -19.38 20.15
N ARG A 782 -14.37 -20.50 20.12
CA ARG A 782 -13.14 -20.70 20.91
C ARG A 782 -11.98 -19.83 20.45
N HIS A 783 -11.92 -19.49 19.18
CA HIS A 783 -10.80 -18.78 18.56
C HIS A 783 -11.10 -17.31 18.23
N GLN A 784 -12.23 -16.78 18.73
CA GLN A 784 -12.57 -15.37 18.65
C GLN A 784 -11.63 -14.56 19.54
N ARG A 785 -10.88 -13.61 18.99
CA ARG A 785 -10.04 -12.68 19.78
C ARG A 785 -10.87 -11.46 20.20
N PHE A 786 -10.55 -10.88 21.35
CA PHE A 786 -11.15 -9.63 21.84
C PHE A 786 -10.90 -8.52 20.79
N GLY A 787 -11.95 -7.87 20.27
CA GLY A 787 -11.87 -6.78 19.27
C GLY A 787 -12.17 -7.20 17.83
N GLU A 788 -12.34 -8.49 17.51
CA GLU A 788 -12.77 -8.95 16.19
C GLU A 788 -14.27 -8.71 15.89
N GLU A 789 -15.04 -8.23 16.85
CA GLU A 789 -16.49 -7.94 16.68
C GLU A 789 -16.81 -6.66 15.90
N GLU A 790 -15.86 -5.75 15.79
CA GLU A 790 -15.99 -4.57 14.94
C GLU A 790 -15.42 -4.88 13.54
N ALA A 791 -16.09 -5.76 12.80
CA ALA A 791 -15.93 -5.78 11.36
C ALA A 791 -16.38 -4.41 10.85
N THR A 792 -15.42 -3.57 10.49
CA THR A 792 -15.66 -2.34 9.76
C THR A 792 -16.62 -2.64 8.62
N VAL A 793 -17.77 -1.99 8.63
CA VAL A 793 -18.72 -2.04 7.51
C VAL A 793 -17.91 -1.68 6.26
N PRO A 794 -17.90 -2.50 5.21
CA PRO A 794 -17.10 -2.19 4.04
C PRO A 794 -17.53 -0.85 3.47
N ILE A 795 -16.55 -0.01 3.23
CA ILE A 795 -16.68 1.38 2.83
C ILE A 795 -17.36 1.53 1.46
N THR A 796 -17.25 0.49 0.65
CA THR A 796 -17.97 0.35 -0.63
C THR A 796 -18.63 -1.00 -0.65
N VAL A 797 -19.95 -1.02 -0.67
CA VAL A 797 -20.72 -2.25 -0.89
C VAL A 797 -20.65 -2.58 -2.37
N VAL A 798 -19.63 -3.35 -2.76
CA VAL A 798 -19.68 -4.00 -4.08
C VAL A 798 -20.71 -5.12 -3.96
N PRO A 799 -21.79 -5.13 -4.76
CA PRO A 799 -22.81 -6.17 -4.67
C PRO A 799 -22.17 -7.53 -4.97
N THR A 800 -22.53 -8.55 -4.18
CA THR A 800 -22.15 -9.93 -4.45
C THR A 800 -22.58 -10.30 -5.88
N GLN A 801 -21.65 -10.84 -6.66
CA GLN A 801 -21.93 -11.34 -8.00
C GLN A 801 -21.54 -12.81 -8.08
N VAL A 802 -22.46 -13.64 -8.57
CA VAL A 802 -22.20 -15.04 -8.86
C VAL A 802 -22.38 -15.25 -10.36
N ARG A 803 -21.30 -15.63 -11.03
CA ARG A 803 -21.30 -15.90 -12.48
C ARG A 803 -21.09 -17.38 -12.73
N THR A 804 -21.79 -17.93 -13.71
CA THR A 804 -21.65 -19.32 -14.14
C THR A 804 -21.04 -19.37 -15.53
N ASP A 805 -20.09 -20.27 -15.73
CA ASP A 805 -19.46 -20.54 -17.01
C ASP A 805 -19.57 -22.07 -17.32
N THR A 806 -20.26 -22.35 -18.38
CA THR A 806 -20.45 -23.73 -18.89
C THR A 806 -19.61 -23.99 -20.14
N SER A 807 -18.82 -23.03 -20.60
CA SER A 807 -18.07 -23.15 -21.86
C SER A 807 -16.62 -23.53 -21.67
N THR A 808 -16.00 -23.05 -20.58
CA THR A 808 -14.55 -23.15 -20.38
C THR A 808 -14.10 -24.57 -20.03
N SER A 809 -14.82 -25.30 -19.16
CA SER A 809 -14.47 -26.67 -18.80
C SER A 809 -15.36 -27.68 -19.54
N GLU A 810 -14.77 -28.78 -19.99
CA GLU A 810 -15.54 -29.87 -20.63
C GLU A 810 -16.30 -30.75 -19.61
N SER A 811 -15.75 -30.93 -18.41
CA SER A 811 -16.27 -31.85 -17.39
C SER A 811 -17.07 -31.16 -16.27
N CYS A 812 -16.81 -29.91 -15.98
CA CYS A 812 -17.41 -29.17 -14.86
C CYS A 812 -18.16 -27.92 -15.33
N THR A 813 -19.01 -27.40 -14.47
CA THR A 813 -19.50 -26.03 -14.54
C THR A 813 -18.69 -25.17 -13.59
N ILE A 814 -18.30 -23.99 -14.02
CA ILE A 814 -17.50 -23.09 -13.20
C ILE A 814 -18.42 -22.03 -12.58
N ILE A 815 -18.26 -21.78 -11.29
CA ILE A 815 -18.92 -20.67 -10.59
C ILE A 815 -17.85 -19.72 -10.08
N ASP A 816 -17.89 -18.48 -10.55
CA ASP A 816 -17.09 -17.38 -10.05
C ASP A 816 -17.93 -16.58 -9.03
N VAL A 817 -17.52 -16.55 -7.77
CA VAL A 817 -18.16 -15.79 -6.69
C VAL A 817 -17.32 -14.55 -6.38
N PHE A 818 -17.89 -13.39 -6.66
CA PHE A 818 -17.26 -12.08 -6.37
C PHE A 818 -17.90 -11.55 -5.09
N ALA A 819 -17.12 -11.47 -4.03
CA ALA A 819 -17.58 -11.01 -2.73
C ALA A 819 -16.45 -10.27 -1.98
N HIS A 820 -16.78 -9.57 -0.90
CA HIS A 820 -15.78 -9.05 0.00
C HIS A 820 -15.17 -10.16 0.86
N ASP A 821 -13.87 -10.09 1.11
CA ASP A 821 -13.20 -11.06 1.96
C ASP A 821 -13.66 -10.91 3.41
N ARG A 822 -14.14 -12.01 3.97
CA ARG A 822 -14.48 -12.13 5.39
C ARG A 822 -14.23 -13.55 5.85
N ARG A 823 -13.58 -13.69 6.98
CA ARG A 823 -13.28 -14.97 7.58
C ARG A 823 -14.57 -15.79 7.76
N GLY A 824 -14.60 -17.01 7.20
CA GLY A 824 -15.77 -17.89 7.18
C GLY A 824 -16.63 -17.83 5.91
N LEU A 825 -16.34 -16.89 4.98
CA LEU A 825 -17.05 -16.80 3.70
C LEU A 825 -17.00 -18.10 2.92
N LEU A 826 -15.81 -18.69 2.78
CA LEU A 826 -15.65 -19.97 2.09
C LEU A 826 -16.46 -21.11 2.75
N TYR A 827 -16.52 -21.14 4.08
CA TYR A 827 -17.36 -22.12 4.80
C TYR A 827 -18.85 -21.93 4.50
N THR A 828 -19.32 -20.68 4.43
CA THR A 828 -20.71 -20.37 4.05
C THR A 828 -21.01 -20.83 2.64
N ILE A 829 -20.14 -20.55 1.67
CA ILE A 829 -20.32 -20.99 0.27
C ILE A 829 -20.32 -22.52 0.19
N ALA A 830 -19.34 -23.18 0.82
CA ALA A 830 -19.24 -24.65 0.82
C ALA A 830 -20.47 -25.32 1.44
N THR A 831 -21.00 -24.75 2.54
CA THR A 831 -22.24 -25.25 3.17
C THR A 831 -23.43 -25.10 2.25
N THR A 832 -23.58 -23.95 1.59
CA THR A 832 -24.68 -23.69 0.64
C THR A 832 -24.62 -24.64 -0.55
N LEU A 833 -23.44 -24.87 -1.15
CA LEU A 833 -23.28 -25.81 -2.26
C LEU A 833 -23.63 -27.25 -1.85
N LYS A 834 -23.22 -27.68 -0.64
CA LYS A 834 -23.57 -28.97 -0.07
C LYS A 834 -25.09 -29.11 0.12
N GLU A 835 -25.78 -28.11 0.65
CA GLU A 835 -27.24 -28.10 0.84
C GLU A 835 -28.00 -28.20 -0.49
N LEU A 836 -27.41 -27.74 -1.58
CA LEU A 836 -27.95 -27.84 -2.94
C LEU A 836 -27.59 -29.17 -3.63
N ASN A 837 -26.93 -30.11 -2.94
CA ASN A 837 -26.44 -31.38 -3.50
C ASN A 837 -25.52 -31.18 -4.72
N VAL A 838 -24.65 -30.15 -4.62
CA VAL A 838 -23.64 -29.81 -5.62
C VAL A 838 -22.28 -30.26 -5.10
N SER A 839 -21.57 -31.05 -5.92
CA SER A 839 -20.19 -31.46 -5.62
C SER A 839 -19.17 -30.44 -6.12
N VAL A 840 -18.15 -30.20 -5.33
CA VAL A 840 -17.00 -29.33 -5.70
C VAL A 840 -15.83 -30.24 -6.05
N GLU A 841 -15.26 -30.09 -7.25
CA GLU A 841 -14.13 -30.85 -7.76
C GLU A 841 -12.82 -30.09 -7.59
N LEU A 842 -12.88 -28.78 -7.75
CA LEU A 842 -11.74 -27.89 -7.62
C LEU A 842 -12.21 -26.55 -7.06
N ALA A 843 -11.52 -26.03 -6.09
CA ALA A 843 -11.73 -24.65 -5.62
C ALA A 843 -10.44 -23.85 -5.71
N LYS A 844 -10.48 -22.72 -6.40
CA LYS A 844 -9.40 -21.74 -6.44
C LYS A 844 -9.84 -20.49 -5.72
N ILE A 845 -9.17 -20.21 -4.61
CA ILE A 845 -9.50 -19.12 -3.72
C ILE A 845 -8.48 -18.01 -3.95
N SER A 846 -8.93 -16.89 -4.47
CA SER A 846 -8.02 -15.80 -4.84
C SER A 846 -8.56 -14.48 -4.35
N THR A 847 -7.83 -13.86 -3.42
CA THR A 847 -8.04 -12.46 -3.06
C THR A 847 -7.23 -11.60 -4.03
N HIS A 848 -7.89 -10.96 -4.98
CA HIS A 848 -7.24 -10.12 -5.99
C HIS A 848 -7.81 -8.71 -5.97
N LEU A 849 -6.94 -7.76 -5.72
CA LEU A 849 -7.09 -6.30 -5.86
C LEU A 849 -8.27 -5.63 -5.13
N ASP A 850 -9.44 -6.21 -4.96
CA ASP A 850 -10.59 -5.61 -4.25
C ASP A 850 -11.67 -6.60 -3.88
N GLN A 851 -11.63 -7.80 -4.46
CA GLN A 851 -12.65 -8.79 -4.32
C GLN A 851 -12.03 -10.15 -4.10
N VAL A 852 -12.59 -10.90 -3.17
CA VAL A 852 -12.44 -12.34 -3.21
C VAL A 852 -13.12 -12.80 -4.50
N VAL A 853 -12.38 -13.51 -5.30
CA VAL A 853 -12.93 -14.26 -6.42
C VAL A 853 -12.68 -15.72 -6.14
N ASP A 854 -13.67 -16.34 -5.52
CA ASP A 854 -13.66 -17.77 -5.30
C ASP A 854 -14.23 -18.46 -6.53
N VAL A 855 -13.45 -19.33 -7.10
CA VAL A 855 -13.82 -20.09 -8.31
C VAL A 855 -14.00 -21.53 -7.94
N PHE A 856 -15.21 -22.06 -8.19
CA PHE A 856 -15.56 -23.45 -7.92
C PHE A 856 -15.87 -24.16 -9.22
N TYR A 857 -15.22 -25.30 -9.43
CA TYR A 857 -15.55 -26.26 -10.48
C TYR A 857 -16.52 -27.24 -9.88
N ILE A 858 -17.76 -27.26 -10.36
CA ILE A 858 -18.84 -27.99 -9.75
C ILE A 858 -19.47 -29.02 -10.71
N THR A 859 -19.99 -30.09 -10.10
CA THR A 859 -20.76 -31.12 -10.75
C THR A 859 -22.06 -31.40 -9.97
N ASP A 860 -22.99 -32.16 -10.54
CA ASP A 860 -24.15 -32.68 -9.81
C ASP A 860 -23.76 -33.88 -8.92
N SER A 861 -24.72 -34.43 -8.18
CA SER A 861 -24.53 -35.62 -7.31
C SER A 861 -24.12 -36.88 -8.06
N GLU A 862 -24.21 -36.90 -9.40
CA GLU A 862 -23.77 -38.02 -10.25
C GLU A 862 -22.41 -37.72 -10.93
N ASN A 863 -21.68 -36.71 -10.47
CA ASN A 863 -20.45 -36.20 -11.06
C ASN A 863 -20.58 -35.77 -12.53
N LYS A 864 -21.75 -35.25 -12.92
CA LYS A 864 -21.98 -34.74 -14.27
C LYS A 864 -22.00 -33.22 -14.28
N LYS A 865 -21.52 -32.66 -15.37
CA LYS A 865 -21.57 -31.23 -15.63
C LYS A 865 -23.02 -30.71 -15.62
N ILE A 866 -23.29 -29.66 -14.84
CA ILE A 866 -24.59 -29.00 -14.73
C ILE A 866 -24.76 -28.05 -15.92
N THR A 867 -25.72 -28.33 -16.83
CA THR A 867 -25.97 -27.49 -18.03
C THR A 867 -27.36 -26.86 -18.06
N ASP A 868 -28.24 -27.24 -17.12
CA ASP A 868 -29.58 -26.67 -17.05
C ASP A 868 -29.54 -25.23 -16.50
N GLU A 869 -29.95 -24.26 -17.31
CA GLU A 869 -29.96 -22.86 -16.94
C GLU A 869 -30.84 -22.52 -15.73
N SER A 870 -31.94 -23.29 -15.50
CA SER A 870 -32.82 -23.03 -14.36
C SER A 870 -32.16 -23.47 -13.06
N HIS A 871 -31.46 -24.59 -13.08
CA HIS A 871 -30.67 -25.09 -11.97
C HIS A 871 -29.48 -24.17 -11.66
N LEU A 872 -28.78 -23.71 -12.69
CA LEU A 872 -27.64 -22.75 -12.51
C LEU A 872 -28.08 -21.42 -11.93
N ARG A 873 -29.24 -20.89 -12.36
CA ARG A 873 -29.83 -19.69 -11.76
C ARG A 873 -30.21 -19.89 -10.29
N HIS A 874 -30.74 -21.07 -9.95
CA HIS A 874 -31.04 -21.39 -8.55
C HIS A 874 -29.80 -21.45 -7.67
N ILE A 875 -28.74 -22.13 -8.13
CA ILE A 875 -27.45 -22.20 -7.43
C ILE A 875 -26.87 -20.79 -7.25
N SER A 876 -26.81 -20.00 -8.32
CA SER A 876 -26.27 -18.61 -8.26
C SER A 876 -27.04 -17.73 -7.28
N ALA A 877 -28.37 -17.81 -7.29
CA ALA A 877 -29.21 -17.06 -6.38
C ALA A 877 -29.02 -17.50 -4.92
N ALA A 878 -28.97 -18.79 -4.64
CA ALA A 878 -28.79 -19.33 -3.31
C ALA A 878 -27.41 -18.91 -2.71
N VAL A 879 -26.35 -19.05 -3.50
CA VAL A 879 -25.00 -18.63 -3.09
C VAL A 879 -24.95 -17.11 -2.83
N SER A 880 -25.54 -16.29 -3.73
CA SER A 880 -25.58 -14.83 -3.54
C SER A 880 -26.31 -14.45 -2.24
N ILE A 881 -27.48 -15.05 -1.99
CA ILE A 881 -28.27 -14.79 -0.78
C ILE A 881 -27.50 -15.21 0.48
N ALA A 882 -26.84 -16.36 0.46
CA ALA A 882 -26.06 -16.85 1.60
C ALA A 882 -24.87 -15.92 1.91
N VAL A 883 -24.17 -15.45 0.88
CA VAL A 883 -23.06 -14.50 1.03
C VAL A 883 -23.55 -13.15 1.56
N ASP A 884 -24.63 -12.60 1.00
CA ASP A 884 -25.19 -11.31 1.43
C ASP A 884 -25.70 -11.39 2.89
N ARG A 885 -26.34 -12.49 3.27
CA ARG A 885 -26.79 -12.74 4.65
C ARG A 885 -25.60 -12.86 5.61
N PHE A 886 -24.56 -13.61 5.23
CA PHE A 886 -23.33 -13.70 6.01
C PHE A 886 -22.67 -12.35 6.23
N TRP A 887 -22.79 -11.44 5.26
CA TRP A 887 -22.31 -10.05 5.41
C TRP A 887 -23.06 -9.26 6.48
N LEU A 888 -24.40 -9.42 6.52
CA LEU A 888 -25.24 -8.68 7.48
C LEU A 888 -25.08 -9.22 8.90
N ASP A 889 -25.10 -10.53 9.08
CA ASP A 889 -25.17 -11.22 10.38
C ASP A 889 -23.81 -11.69 10.90
N GLY A 890 -22.81 -11.84 10.03
CA GLY A 890 -21.46 -12.29 10.38
C GLY A 890 -21.46 -13.67 11.06
N TYR A 891 -20.50 -13.86 12.00
CA TYR A 891 -20.42 -15.09 12.79
C TYR A 891 -21.63 -15.34 13.70
N ARG A 892 -22.51 -14.38 13.90
CA ARG A 892 -23.71 -14.56 14.75
C ARG A 892 -24.61 -15.66 14.22
N GLU A 893 -24.64 -15.86 12.91
CA GLU A 893 -25.40 -16.94 12.29
C GLU A 893 -24.88 -18.32 12.72
N PHE A 894 -23.56 -18.52 12.84
CA PHE A 894 -22.96 -19.77 13.31
C PHE A 894 -23.01 -19.95 14.83
N ILE A 895 -23.35 -18.89 15.57
CA ILE A 895 -23.31 -18.87 17.05
C ILE A 895 -24.71 -19.11 17.65
N THR A 896 -25.79 -18.87 16.91
CA THR A 896 -27.16 -18.92 17.41
C THR A 896 -27.82 -20.32 17.23
N GLU A 897 -27.25 -21.20 16.45
CA GLU A 897 -27.59 -22.63 16.42
C GLU A 897 -26.62 -23.46 17.31
#